data_187d181d2d38e8c6568cf94cc684f57c
#
_entry.id   187d181d2d38e8c6568cf94cc684f57c
#
_cell.length_a   1.000
_cell.length_b   1.000
_cell.length_c   1.000
_cell.angle_alpha   90.00
_cell.angle_beta   90.00
_cell.angle_gamma   90.00
#
_symmetry.space_group_name_H-M   'P 1'
#
loop_
_entity.id
_entity.type
_entity.pdbx_description
1 polymer ?
#
loop_
_entity_poly.entity_id
_entity_poly.type
_entity_poly.pdbx_seq_one_letter_code
_entity_poly.pdbx_strand_id
1 'polypeptide(L)'
;MSINYRVLIPLVVLFLVLTLIFPRTAKFSYDYRKGSPWSHETLLAQFDFPILKTDEQIREEKSRSKSVVIPYYKYRQDIVDNCRKAAEGIDMGGYSYLRPLIVASMDGIYSNGVVPDEGVKLDGHSDPSGAVLYIQKDKRAGKKPVSEVFKESEAKNHLLSDIAAKYPRINADSVLRSAGIYDFIVPNLEYDPKTTELVRSESSNQVSTTQGFVSAGQLIVSEGEIVTAEIAQMLDSYKVEYENSMGYGGPRILFWLGNAFIAFALVLLFFLMIYFLNRRLFMDHRKFWYLIFIFIIASVLALIINKFAPRCLYMVPFTLTALYLEAFFKNKVIFPICCVSFLPLLVFAENGVVLFVMFLLASIVAVFTFRFFNQGWQQFIMSGIVFVSILVTYFGFRMIDMVNDDPYMAVLYMFIGSMLIVAGYPLIYLFERMFNLVSSSRLRELCDTNNKLLRELEHKAPGTFQHSLQVMNMCDAAARAIDANVLLVRAGALYHDIGKMKNPLCFIENESMSPKGVHYHEHLSPKESARAIIKHVSDGLELAAENRLPDVIQDFILTHHGTSNTSYFYNKYLNEGGDPNDVSDFFYKGRKPQTKEQIILMICDTLEAASRTLKDNSAATFSVFVENIVASKMKIGQFDQADISIKDLNTVKETLKAYLSQIYHERVVYPQRKNN
;
A
#
# COMPACT_ATOMS: atom_id res chain seq x y z
N MET A 1 -26.28 -22.51 14.99
CA MET A 1 -24.90 -22.05 15.17
C MET A 1 -24.96 -20.57 15.48
N SER A 2 -24.78 -20.17 16.74
CA SER A 2 -24.68 -18.76 17.09
C SER A 2 -23.37 -18.23 16.45
N ILE A 3 -23.48 -17.31 15.50
CA ILE A 3 -22.32 -16.63 14.92
C ILE A 3 -21.67 -15.85 16.07
N ASN A 4 -20.49 -16.32 16.50
CA ASN A 4 -19.76 -15.68 17.58
C ASN A 4 -19.36 -14.27 17.14
N TYR A 5 -19.50 -13.24 17.99
CA TYR A 5 -19.07 -11.87 17.73
C TYR A 5 -17.61 -11.79 17.20
N ARG A 6 -16.76 -12.73 17.60
CA ARG A 6 -15.37 -12.88 17.15
C ARG A 6 -15.22 -13.13 15.64
N VAL A 7 -16.24 -13.65 14.97
CA VAL A 7 -16.28 -13.84 13.51
C VAL A 7 -17.01 -12.69 12.85
N LEU A 8 -18.07 -12.18 13.48
CA LEU A 8 -18.90 -11.14 12.90
C LEU A 8 -18.16 -9.80 12.79
N ILE A 9 -17.43 -9.38 13.84
CA ILE A 9 -16.72 -8.08 13.85
C ILE A 9 -15.75 -7.96 12.70
N PRO A 10 -14.80 -8.90 12.42
CA PRO A 10 -13.89 -8.81 11.28
C PRO A 10 -14.61 -8.72 9.93
N LEU A 11 -15.69 -9.46 9.73
CA LEU A 11 -16.48 -9.41 8.49
C LEU A 11 -17.19 -8.06 8.31
N VAL A 12 -17.72 -7.49 9.38
CA VAL A 12 -18.34 -6.16 9.36
C VAL A 12 -17.27 -5.09 9.05
N VAL A 13 -16.07 -5.19 9.63
CA VAL A 13 -14.95 -4.30 9.32
C VAL A 13 -14.58 -4.39 7.84
N LEU A 14 -14.44 -5.61 7.29
CA LEU A 14 -14.17 -5.81 5.88
C LEU A 14 -15.25 -5.19 5.00
N PHE A 15 -16.52 -5.44 5.32
CA PHE A 15 -17.67 -4.88 4.60
C PHE A 15 -17.67 -3.35 4.59
N LEU A 16 -17.45 -2.72 5.74
CA LEU A 16 -17.41 -1.27 5.86
C LEU A 16 -16.24 -0.67 5.08
N VAL A 17 -15.05 -1.26 5.20
CA VAL A 17 -13.86 -0.79 4.49
C VAL A 17 -14.07 -0.88 2.97
N LEU A 18 -14.53 -2.01 2.45
CA LEU A 18 -14.80 -2.18 1.02
C LEU A 18 -15.85 -1.18 0.52
N THR A 19 -16.97 -1.04 1.23
CA THR A 19 -18.04 -0.09 0.85
C THR A 19 -17.55 1.36 0.80
N LEU A 20 -16.64 1.74 1.72
CA LEU A 20 -16.08 3.11 1.78
C LEU A 20 -15.05 3.38 0.70
N ILE A 21 -14.27 2.38 0.30
CA ILE A 21 -13.14 2.51 -0.63
C ILE A 21 -13.59 2.39 -2.09
N PHE A 22 -14.67 1.65 -2.36
CA PHE A 22 -15.13 1.44 -3.73
C PHE A 22 -15.42 2.77 -4.43
N PRO A 23 -15.07 2.87 -5.74
CA PRO A 23 -15.27 4.09 -6.53
C PRO A 23 -16.71 4.57 -6.45
N ARG A 24 -16.87 5.89 -6.39
CA ARG A 24 -18.17 6.56 -6.31
C ARG A 24 -18.56 7.21 -7.63
N THR A 25 -17.72 7.04 -8.64
CA THR A 25 -17.90 7.58 -9.98
C THR A 25 -18.05 6.44 -10.98
N ALA A 26 -18.94 6.62 -11.95
CA ALA A 26 -19.05 5.67 -13.06
C ALA A 26 -17.77 5.72 -13.90
N LYS A 27 -17.31 4.56 -14.36
CA LYS A 27 -16.19 4.47 -15.28
C LYS A 27 -16.69 4.82 -16.68
N PHE A 28 -16.02 5.77 -17.34
CA PHE A 28 -16.22 5.98 -18.77
C PHE A 28 -15.62 4.79 -19.53
N SER A 29 -16.44 4.01 -20.19
CA SER A 29 -16.07 2.69 -20.75
C SER A 29 -15.76 2.68 -22.23
N TYR A 30 -15.70 3.84 -22.87
CA TYR A 30 -15.43 3.92 -24.30
C TYR A 30 -13.95 4.24 -24.56
N ASP A 31 -13.28 3.38 -25.32
CA ASP A 31 -11.93 3.63 -25.82
C ASP A 31 -12.00 4.19 -27.24
N TYR A 32 -11.29 5.28 -27.49
CA TYR A 32 -11.25 5.93 -28.81
C TYR A 32 -9.89 6.52 -29.10
N ARG A 33 -9.58 6.62 -30.39
CA ARG A 33 -8.35 7.28 -30.86
C ARG A 33 -8.73 8.30 -31.95
N LYS A 34 -8.14 9.49 -31.88
CA LYS A 34 -8.24 10.50 -32.92
C LYS A 34 -7.76 9.94 -34.27
N GLY A 35 -8.58 10.09 -35.32
CA GLY A 35 -8.30 9.57 -36.64
C GLY A 35 -8.71 8.12 -36.89
N SER A 36 -9.22 7.40 -35.87
CA SER A 36 -9.75 6.03 -36.01
C SER A 36 -11.28 6.04 -36.09
N PRO A 37 -11.89 5.01 -36.72
CA PRO A 37 -13.35 4.86 -36.67
C PRO A 37 -13.81 4.55 -35.25
N TRP A 38 -14.96 5.07 -34.86
CA TRP A 38 -15.63 4.76 -33.60
C TRP A 38 -16.18 3.33 -33.65
N SER A 39 -15.67 2.45 -32.77
CA SER A 39 -15.96 1.01 -32.77
C SER A 39 -17.10 0.60 -31.83
N HIS A 40 -17.75 1.57 -31.20
CA HIS A 40 -18.83 1.33 -30.26
C HIS A 40 -20.18 1.78 -30.89
N GLU A 41 -21.29 1.45 -30.21
CA GLU A 41 -22.61 1.94 -30.59
C GLU A 41 -22.66 3.46 -30.65
N THR A 42 -23.63 4.00 -31.41
CA THR A 42 -23.86 5.44 -31.53
C THR A 42 -24.02 6.08 -30.15
N LEU A 43 -23.16 7.04 -29.81
CA LEU A 43 -23.16 7.72 -28.53
C LEU A 43 -23.94 9.03 -28.56
N LEU A 44 -24.99 9.09 -27.74
CA LEU A 44 -25.76 10.31 -27.47
C LEU A 44 -25.35 10.84 -26.08
N ALA A 45 -25.35 12.17 -25.93
CA ALA A 45 -25.13 12.81 -24.63
C ALA A 45 -26.24 12.44 -23.66
N GLN A 46 -25.89 11.84 -22.51
CA GLN A 46 -26.86 11.44 -21.47
C GLN A 46 -27.27 12.62 -20.58
N PHE A 47 -26.46 13.67 -20.54
CA PHE A 47 -26.66 14.91 -19.77
C PHE A 47 -26.03 16.08 -20.50
N ASP A 48 -26.38 17.28 -20.04
CA ASP A 48 -25.84 18.53 -20.56
C ASP A 48 -24.40 18.72 -20.10
N PHE A 49 -23.49 19.09 -21.02
CA PHE A 49 -22.09 19.34 -20.62
C PHE A 49 -21.43 20.43 -21.50
N PRO A 50 -20.49 21.21 -20.92
CA PRO A 50 -19.69 22.17 -21.66
C PRO A 50 -18.54 21.48 -22.40
N ILE A 51 -18.21 21.93 -23.60
CA ILE A 51 -17.01 21.50 -24.31
C ILE A 51 -15.81 22.24 -23.77
N LEU A 52 -14.88 21.49 -23.16
CA LEU A 52 -13.65 22.03 -22.62
C LEU A 52 -12.64 22.36 -23.73
N LYS A 53 -11.99 23.51 -23.64
CA LYS A 53 -10.88 23.87 -24.53
C LYS A 53 -9.65 23.05 -24.21
N THR A 54 -8.84 22.76 -25.23
CA THR A 54 -7.53 22.15 -25.02
C THR A 54 -6.57 23.14 -24.37
N ASP A 55 -5.52 22.62 -23.72
CA ASP A 55 -4.47 23.47 -23.13
C ASP A 55 -3.80 24.39 -24.16
N GLU A 56 -3.69 23.95 -25.41
CA GLU A 56 -3.17 24.77 -26.51
C GLU A 56 -4.10 25.94 -26.84
N GLN A 57 -5.40 25.67 -26.99
CA GLN A 57 -6.39 26.72 -27.23
C GLN A 57 -6.44 27.76 -26.11
N ILE A 58 -6.38 27.30 -24.87
CA ILE A 58 -6.33 28.19 -23.68
C ILE A 58 -5.05 29.04 -23.70
N ARG A 59 -3.89 28.46 -24.03
CA ARG A 59 -2.62 29.18 -24.12
C ARG A 59 -2.63 30.22 -25.24
N GLU A 60 -3.14 29.85 -26.41
CA GLU A 60 -3.27 30.76 -27.54
C GLU A 60 -4.20 31.94 -27.23
N GLU A 61 -5.40 31.68 -26.67
CA GLU A 61 -6.32 32.75 -26.28
C GLU A 61 -5.78 33.65 -25.21
N LYS A 62 -5.11 33.09 -24.20
CA LYS A 62 -4.37 33.86 -23.19
C LYS A 62 -3.27 34.74 -23.80
N SER A 63 -2.56 34.20 -24.77
CA SER A 63 -1.52 34.95 -25.51
C SER A 63 -2.12 36.09 -26.31
N ARG A 64 -3.20 35.84 -27.06
CA ARG A 64 -3.95 36.87 -27.82
C ARG A 64 -4.54 37.93 -26.89
N SER A 65 -5.16 37.53 -25.81
CA SER A 65 -5.74 38.43 -24.82
C SER A 65 -4.69 39.36 -24.19
N LYS A 66 -3.46 38.90 -23.99
CA LYS A 66 -2.34 39.71 -23.50
C LYS A 66 -1.83 40.74 -24.53
N SER A 67 -1.91 40.42 -25.82
CA SER A 67 -1.40 41.28 -26.89
C SER A 67 -2.34 42.43 -27.27
N VAL A 68 -3.62 42.44 -26.83
CA VAL A 68 -4.64 43.43 -27.22
C VAL A 68 -4.93 44.42 -26.11
N VAL A 69 -4.12 44.48 -25.07
CA VAL A 69 -4.36 45.43 -23.97
C VAL A 69 -3.97 46.85 -24.39
N ILE A 70 -4.95 47.77 -24.32
CA ILE A 70 -4.77 49.20 -24.57
C ILE A 70 -3.98 49.82 -23.40
N PRO A 71 -2.87 50.56 -23.64
CA PRO A 71 -2.07 51.12 -22.59
C PRO A 71 -2.76 52.27 -21.85
N TYR A 72 -2.54 52.37 -20.56
CA TYR A 72 -3.10 53.39 -19.68
C TYR A 72 -2.06 54.49 -19.41
N TYR A 73 -2.48 55.74 -19.51
CA TYR A 73 -1.72 56.92 -19.21
C TYR A 73 -2.41 57.80 -18.16
N LYS A 74 -1.68 58.29 -17.20
CA LYS A 74 -2.14 59.25 -16.21
C LYS A 74 -2.01 60.66 -16.74
N TYR A 75 -3.10 61.41 -16.71
CA TYR A 75 -3.07 62.85 -17.00
C TYR A 75 -2.61 63.62 -15.79
N ARG A 76 -1.44 64.30 -15.93
CA ARG A 76 -0.81 65.09 -14.88
C ARG A 76 -1.30 66.53 -14.94
N GLN A 77 -2.40 66.83 -14.23
CA GLN A 77 -3.00 68.17 -14.15
C GLN A 77 -2.04 69.15 -13.46
N ASP A 78 -1.24 68.67 -12.49
CA ASP A 78 -0.23 69.50 -11.80
C ASP A 78 0.83 70.06 -12.74
N ILE A 79 1.26 69.29 -13.75
CA ILE A 79 2.19 69.72 -14.79
C ILE A 79 1.54 70.85 -15.62
N VAL A 80 0.31 70.62 -16.06
CA VAL A 80 -0.43 71.57 -16.91
C VAL A 80 -0.58 72.90 -16.16
N ASP A 81 -1.02 72.86 -14.88
CA ASP A 81 -1.24 74.07 -14.06
C ASP A 81 0.06 74.83 -13.79
N ASN A 82 1.16 74.11 -13.58
CA ASN A 82 2.47 74.70 -13.36
C ASN A 82 3.01 75.36 -14.66
N CYS A 83 2.89 74.67 -15.81
CA CYS A 83 3.33 75.21 -17.10
C CYS A 83 2.49 76.46 -17.50
N ARG A 84 1.18 76.40 -17.23
CA ARG A 84 0.27 77.55 -17.49
C ARG A 84 0.65 78.75 -16.63
N LYS A 85 0.81 78.56 -15.31
CA LYS A 85 1.22 79.65 -14.39
C LYS A 85 2.60 80.25 -14.80
N ALA A 86 3.51 79.38 -15.22
CA ALA A 86 4.81 79.83 -15.67
C ALA A 86 4.73 80.69 -16.93
N ALA A 87 3.91 80.24 -17.94
CA ALA A 87 3.68 80.98 -19.17
C ALA A 87 2.90 82.33 -18.92
N GLU A 88 1.98 82.38 -17.95
CA GLU A 88 1.28 83.59 -17.53
C GLU A 88 2.22 84.60 -16.85
N GLY A 89 3.24 84.15 -16.11
CA GLY A 89 4.16 84.94 -15.32
C GLY A 89 5.40 85.45 -16.04
N ILE A 90 5.68 84.96 -17.28
CA ILE A 90 6.92 85.27 -17.98
C ILE A 90 6.92 86.69 -18.54
N ASP A 91 8.05 87.37 -18.42
CA ASP A 91 8.20 88.70 -19.04
C ASP A 91 8.52 88.54 -20.53
N MET A 92 7.65 89.03 -21.41
CA MET A 92 7.78 89.03 -22.88
C MET A 92 8.06 90.35 -23.45
N GLY A 93 8.39 91.34 -22.59
CA GLY A 93 8.69 92.73 -23.06
C GLY A 93 7.58 93.29 -23.94
N GLY A 94 7.97 93.84 -25.10
CA GLY A 94 7.05 94.41 -26.11
C GLY A 94 6.07 93.43 -26.74
N TYR A 95 6.18 92.11 -26.52
CA TYR A 95 5.34 91.02 -27.06
C TYR A 95 4.28 90.45 -26.04
N SER A 96 4.12 91.14 -24.91
CA SER A 96 3.16 90.70 -23.85
C SER A 96 1.71 90.49 -24.32
N TYR A 97 1.29 91.11 -25.44
CA TYR A 97 -0.05 90.94 -26.03
C TYR A 97 -0.25 89.55 -26.64
N LEU A 98 0.82 88.76 -26.87
CA LEU A 98 0.73 87.36 -27.37
C LEU A 98 0.39 86.38 -26.25
N ARG A 99 0.55 86.75 -24.98
CA ARG A 99 0.35 85.85 -23.80
C ARG A 99 -1.02 85.18 -23.79
N PRO A 100 -2.18 85.83 -24.03
CA PRO A 100 -3.51 85.15 -24.01
C PRO A 100 -3.61 84.09 -25.10
N LEU A 101 -2.94 84.30 -26.27
CA LEU A 101 -2.96 83.35 -27.35
C LEU A 101 -2.06 82.14 -27.02
N ILE A 102 -0.87 82.42 -26.48
CA ILE A 102 0.05 81.35 -26.07
C ILE A 102 -0.58 80.46 -25.06
N VAL A 103 -1.20 81.01 -24.02
CA VAL A 103 -1.90 80.26 -22.96
C VAL A 103 -3.08 79.47 -23.56
N ALA A 104 -3.90 80.05 -24.43
CA ALA A 104 -5.00 79.38 -25.09
C ALA A 104 -4.55 78.21 -25.97
N SER A 105 -3.44 78.41 -26.73
CA SER A 105 -2.89 77.31 -27.55
C SER A 105 -2.27 76.21 -26.68
N MET A 106 -1.55 76.58 -25.59
CA MET A 106 -1.07 75.60 -24.62
C MET A 106 -2.19 74.79 -23.97
N ASP A 107 -3.31 75.44 -23.59
CA ASP A 107 -4.48 74.73 -23.02
C ASP A 107 -5.09 73.75 -24.07
N GLY A 108 -5.12 74.13 -25.37
CA GLY A 108 -5.54 73.28 -26.45
C GLY A 108 -4.63 72.03 -26.63
N ILE A 109 -3.31 72.29 -26.60
CA ILE A 109 -2.28 71.22 -26.73
C ILE A 109 -2.40 70.27 -25.54
N TYR A 110 -2.42 70.76 -24.31
CA TYR A 110 -2.51 69.94 -23.13
C TYR A 110 -3.84 69.18 -23.01
N SER A 111 -4.97 69.72 -23.48
CA SER A 111 -6.24 69.04 -23.51
C SER A 111 -6.20 67.76 -24.38
N ASN A 112 -5.37 67.77 -25.42
CA ASN A 112 -5.12 66.62 -26.26
C ASN A 112 -4.11 65.64 -25.64
N GLY A 113 -3.21 66.17 -24.81
CA GLY A 113 -2.17 65.43 -24.12
C GLY A 113 -0.84 65.43 -24.90
N VAL A 114 0.24 65.55 -24.14
CA VAL A 114 1.62 65.57 -24.66
C VAL A 114 2.36 64.37 -24.08
N VAL A 115 3.00 63.63 -24.96
CA VAL A 115 3.89 62.50 -24.63
C VAL A 115 5.34 62.85 -24.95
N PRO A 116 6.38 62.18 -24.35
CA PRO A 116 7.76 62.33 -24.76
C PRO A 116 7.98 62.08 -26.25
N ASP A 117 9.05 62.61 -26.83
CA ASP A 117 9.38 62.44 -28.25
C ASP A 117 9.62 60.99 -28.68
N GLU A 118 9.89 60.11 -27.71
CA GLU A 118 9.95 58.66 -27.92
C GLU A 118 8.58 58.06 -28.31
N GLY A 119 7.49 58.86 -28.17
CA GLY A 119 6.15 58.48 -28.53
C GLY A 119 5.40 57.65 -27.47
N VAL A 120 4.20 57.14 -27.84
CA VAL A 120 3.38 56.30 -26.98
C VAL A 120 4.02 54.93 -26.89
N LYS A 121 4.17 54.38 -25.68
CA LYS A 121 4.61 52.98 -25.46
C LYS A 121 3.46 52.04 -25.88
N LEU A 122 3.57 51.51 -27.08
CA LEU A 122 2.68 50.48 -27.63
C LEU A 122 3.39 49.14 -27.52
N ASP A 123 2.86 48.19 -26.78
CA ASP A 123 3.38 46.82 -26.76
C ASP A 123 3.14 46.18 -28.14
N GLY A 124 4.23 46.01 -28.90
CA GLY A 124 4.42 45.26 -30.12
C GLY A 124 3.23 45.00 -31.05
N HIS A 125 3.33 45.47 -32.30
CA HIS A 125 2.49 45.09 -33.47
C HIS A 125 1.20 45.86 -33.71
N SER A 126 0.95 46.99 -33.10
CA SER A 126 -0.16 47.86 -33.51
C SER A 126 0.32 48.87 -34.57
N ASP A 127 -0.33 48.86 -35.74
CA ASP A 127 -0.18 49.91 -36.71
C ASP A 127 -0.49 51.26 -36.00
N PRO A 128 0.47 52.22 -35.98
CA PRO A 128 0.29 53.47 -35.26
C PRO A 128 -0.93 54.29 -35.71
N SER A 129 -1.37 54.07 -36.95
CA SER A 129 -2.49 54.84 -37.55
C SER A 129 -3.86 54.55 -36.94
N GLY A 130 -4.04 53.42 -36.29
CA GLY A 130 -5.29 53.01 -35.61
C GLY A 130 -5.19 52.84 -34.12
N ALA A 131 -4.00 53.03 -33.51
CA ALA A 131 -3.76 52.79 -32.12
C ALA A 131 -4.53 53.78 -31.20
N VAL A 132 -4.99 53.28 -30.08
CA VAL A 132 -5.69 54.04 -29.05
C VAL A 132 -5.02 53.86 -27.67
N LEU A 133 -5.22 54.84 -26.82
CA LEU A 133 -4.76 54.76 -25.43
C LEU A 133 -5.89 55.19 -24.47
N TYR A 134 -5.79 54.75 -23.20
CA TYR A 134 -6.66 55.24 -22.14
C TYR A 134 -5.94 56.33 -21.36
N ILE A 135 -6.58 57.55 -21.29
CA ILE A 135 -6.14 58.66 -20.44
C ILE A 135 -6.95 58.66 -19.19
N GLN A 136 -6.33 58.47 -18.03
CA GLN A 136 -6.93 58.57 -16.75
C GLN A 136 -6.81 60.01 -16.18
N LYS A 137 -7.96 60.68 -16.06
CA LYS A 137 -8.10 61.99 -15.43
C LYS A 137 -9.18 61.91 -14.38
N ASP A 138 -8.96 62.41 -13.14
CA ASP A 138 -9.93 62.49 -12.07
C ASP A 138 -10.64 61.14 -11.80
N LYS A 139 -9.87 60.02 -11.76
CA LYS A 139 -10.35 58.63 -11.60
C LYS A 139 -11.26 58.11 -12.71
N ARG A 140 -11.41 58.83 -13.81
CA ARG A 140 -12.11 58.37 -15.00
C ARG A 140 -11.12 58.13 -16.11
N ALA A 141 -11.26 56.96 -16.81
CA ALA A 141 -10.46 56.65 -17.96
C ALA A 141 -11.25 56.89 -19.27
N GLY A 142 -10.74 57.74 -20.12
CA GLY A 142 -11.32 58.02 -21.45
C GLY A 142 -10.43 57.43 -22.52
N LYS A 143 -11.05 56.84 -23.57
CA LYS A 143 -10.36 56.29 -24.73
C LYS A 143 -10.01 57.41 -25.70
N LYS A 144 -8.75 57.53 -26.17
CA LYS A 144 -8.29 58.55 -27.10
C LYS A 144 -7.40 57.90 -28.16
N PRO A 145 -7.60 58.29 -29.44
CA PRO A 145 -6.70 57.87 -30.55
C PRO A 145 -5.29 58.46 -30.34
N VAL A 146 -4.28 57.63 -30.61
CA VAL A 146 -2.87 58.06 -30.51
C VAL A 146 -2.55 59.22 -31.49
N SER A 147 -3.26 59.26 -32.62
CA SER A 147 -3.16 60.35 -33.62
C SER A 147 -3.60 61.72 -33.13
N GLU A 148 -4.34 61.80 -32.02
CA GLU A 148 -4.78 63.08 -31.44
C GLU A 148 -3.84 63.57 -30.32
N VAL A 149 -2.88 62.75 -29.90
CA VAL A 149 -1.91 63.05 -28.84
C VAL A 149 -0.65 63.60 -29.47
N PHE A 150 -0.13 64.70 -28.95
CA PHE A 150 1.09 65.35 -29.45
C PHE A 150 2.33 64.74 -28.84
N LYS A 151 3.39 64.56 -29.67
CA LYS A 151 4.76 64.46 -29.13
C LYS A 151 5.23 65.85 -28.71
N GLU A 152 6.20 65.93 -27.79
CA GLU A 152 6.72 67.20 -27.29
C GLU A 152 7.17 68.12 -28.43
N SER A 153 7.90 67.59 -29.39
CA SER A 153 8.32 68.35 -30.60
C SER A 153 7.15 68.78 -31.47
N GLU A 154 6.13 67.94 -31.66
CA GLU A 154 4.91 68.30 -32.41
C GLU A 154 4.09 69.36 -31.72
N ALA A 155 3.99 69.30 -30.38
CA ALA A 155 3.34 70.28 -29.57
C ALA A 155 3.99 71.68 -29.65
N LYS A 156 5.34 71.71 -29.66
CA LYS A 156 6.13 72.95 -29.84
C LYS A 156 5.88 73.54 -31.25
N ASN A 157 5.87 72.68 -32.30
CA ASN A 157 5.58 73.12 -33.65
C ASN A 157 4.12 73.59 -33.83
N HIS A 158 3.16 72.98 -33.15
CA HIS A 158 1.77 73.42 -33.17
C HIS A 158 1.60 74.76 -32.55
N LEU A 159 2.23 74.99 -31.35
CA LEU A 159 2.24 76.32 -30.72
C LEU A 159 2.83 77.39 -31.68
N LEU A 160 3.96 77.06 -32.33
CA LEU A 160 4.56 77.97 -33.32
C LEU A 160 3.63 78.28 -34.46
N SER A 161 2.96 77.28 -35.03
CA SER A 161 2.04 77.45 -36.15
C SER A 161 0.81 78.30 -35.82
N ASP A 162 0.23 78.13 -34.61
CA ASP A 162 -0.90 78.90 -34.13
C ASP A 162 -0.55 80.38 -33.99
N ILE A 163 0.63 80.71 -33.47
CA ILE A 163 1.09 82.08 -33.30
C ILE A 163 1.44 82.68 -34.67
N ALA A 164 2.16 81.96 -35.53
CA ALA A 164 2.51 82.40 -36.84
C ALA A 164 1.34 82.67 -37.78
N ALA A 165 0.29 81.82 -37.68
CA ALA A 165 -0.93 81.99 -38.46
C ALA A 165 -1.71 83.28 -38.06
N LYS A 166 -1.70 83.64 -36.78
CA LYS A 166 -2.44 84.82 -36.30
C LYS A 166 -1.63 86.12 -36.39
N TYR A 167 -0.28 86.05 -36.34
CA TYR A 167 0.63 87.16 -36.42
C TYR A 167 1.77 86.94 -37.44
N PRO A 168 1.50 86.91 -38.73
CA PRO A 168 2.48 86.55 -39.80
C PRO A 168 3.62 87.53 -39.96
N ARG A 169 3.55 88.72 -39.37
CA ARG A 169 4.60 89.75 -39.48
C ARG A 169 5.70 89.67 -38.39
N ILE A 170 5.56 88.74 -37.47
CA ILE A 170 6.45 88.51 -36.34
C ILE A 170 7.23 87.25 -36.55
N ASN A 171 8.53 87.26 -36.26
CA ASN A 171 9.23 85.97 -36.14
C ASN A 171 8.87 85.26 -34.86
N ALA A 172 7.79 84.48 -34.93
CA ALA A 172 7.20 83.83 -33.79
C ALA A 172 8.20 82.86 -33.07
N ASP A 173 9.00 82.12 -33.87
CA ASP A 173 10.03 81.20 -33.32
C ASP A 173 11.07 81.94 -32.45
N SER A 174 11.57 83.06 -32.96
CA SER A 174 12.55 83.88 -32.22
C SER A 174 11.94 84.42 -30.88
N VAL A 175 10.71 84.85 -30.93
CA VAL A 175 10.04 85.37 -29.72
C VAL A 175 9.76 84.26 -28.67
N LEU A 176 9.31 83.08 -29.10
CA LEU A 176 9.02 81.96 -28.22
C LEU A 176 10.32 81.42 -27.59
N ARG A 177 11.41 81.35 -28.36
CA ARG A 177 12.71 80.94 -27.86
C ARG A 177 13.32 81.97 -26.88
N SER A 178 13.32 83.28 -27.24
CA SER A 178 13.89 84.29 -26.36
C SER A 178 13.10 84.40 -25.01
N ALA A 179 11.80 84.15 -25.05
CA ALA A 179 11.00 84.16 -23.85
C ALA A 179 11.00 82.81 -23.07
N GLY A 180 11.70 81.78 -23.58
CA GLY A 180 11.75 80.49 -22.95
C GLY A 180 10.40 79.69 -22.91
N ILE A 181 9.42 80.05 -23.77
CA ILE A 181 8.09 79.41 -23.78
C ILE A 181 8.16 77.91 -24.11
N TYR A 182 9.08 77.50 -24.97
CA TYR A 182 9.22 76.12 -25.32
C TYR A 182 9.62 75.21 -24.17
N ASP A 183 10.23 75.74 -23.12
CA ASP A 183 10.61 75.01 -21.93
C ASP A 183 9.39 74.64 -21.05
N PHE A 184 8.23 75.32 -21.28
CA PHE A 184 6.94 74.98 -20.62
C PHE A 184 6.07 74.06 -21.37
N ILE A 185 6.50 73.50 -22.50
CA ILE A 185 5.81 72.44 -23.21
C ILE A 185 6.54 71.13 -22.88
N VAL A 186 6.06 70.48 -21.84
CA VAL A 186 6.61 69.20 -21.33
C VAL A 186 5.53 68.14 -21.34
N PRO A 187 5.86 66.84 -21.38
CA PRO A 187 4.90 65.75 -21.38
C PRO A 187 4.00 65.80 -20.13
N ASN A 188 2.67 65.75 -20.32
CA ASN A 188 1.68 65.70 -19.24
C ASN A 188 0.97 64.35 -19.21
N LEU A 189 1.26 63.41 -20.13
CA LEU A 189 0.81 62.05 -20.11
C LEU A 189 1.92 61.14 -19.64
N GLU A 190 1.75 60.53 -18.47
CA GLU A 190 2.67 59.62 -17.86
C GLU A 190 2.13 58.17 -18.03
N TYR A 191 2.93 57.29 -18.62
CA TYR A 191 2.57 55.87 -18.75
C TYR A 191 2.37 55.20 -17.40
N ASP A 192 1.21 54.51 -17.18
CA ASP A 192 0.93 53.76 -15.97
C ASP A 192 1.11 52.24 -16.17
N PRO A 193 2.32 51.71 -15.91
CA PRO A 193 2.61 50.32 -16.09
C PRO A 193 1.80 49.44 -15.13
N LYS A 194 1.49 49.94 -13.92
CA LYS A 194 0.73 49.15 -12.91
C LYS A 194 -0.68 48.90 -13.37
N THR A 195 -1.40 49.92 -13.79
CA THR A 195 -2.78 49.76 -14.28
C THR A 195 -2.84 48.95 -15.57
N THR A 196 -1.90 49.19 -16.50
CA THR A 196 -1.81 48.45 -17.76
C THR A 196 -1.56 46.96 -17.51
N GLU A 197 -0.64 46.59 -16.61
CA GLU A 197 -0.38 45.17 -16.27
C GLU A 197 -1.51 44.53 -15.46
N LEU A 198 -2.16 45.31 -14.59
CA LEU A 198 -3.35 44.79 -13.87
C LEU A 198 -4.44 44.38 -14.87
N VAL A 199 -4.79 45.27 -15.81
CA VAL A 199 -5.80 45.00 -16.83
C VAL A 199 -5.36 43.82 -17.74
N ARG A 200 -4.08 43.73 -18.05
CA ARG A 200 -3.51 42.61 -18.80
C ARG A 200 -3.68 41.28 -18.06
N SER A 201 -3.40 41.25 -16.77
CA SER A 201 -3.58 40.06 -15.95
C SER A 201 -5.04 39.66 -15.79
N GLU A 202 -5.92 40.64 -15.59
CA GLU A 202 -7.37 40.40 -15.50
C GLU A 202 -7.95 39.88 -16.81
N SER A 203 -7.56 40.46 -17.96
CA SER A 203 -7.99 39.99 -19.29
C SER A 203 -7.54 38.55 -19.55
N SER A 204 -6.33 38.17 -19.10
CA SER A 204 -5.85 36.79 -19.25
C SER A 204 -6.57 35.80 -18.32
N ASN A 205 -7.09 36.25 -17.17
CA ASN A 205 -7.85 35.43 -16.23
C ASN A 205 -9.32 35.25 -16.62
N GLN A 206 -9.84 36.11 -17.47
CA GLN A 206 -11.22 36.04 -17.99
C GLN A 206 -11.37 35.11 -19.21
N VAL A 207 -10.28 34.44 -19.65
CA VAL A 207 -10.37 33.46 -20.74
C VAL A 207 -11.20 32.29 -20.27
N SER A 208 -12.34 32.04 -20.92
CA SER A 208 -13.20 30.88 -20.64
C SER A 208 -12.47 29.58 -20.92
N THR A 209 -12.60 28.61 -20.02
CA THR A 209 -12.09 27.25 -20.22
C THR A 209 -13.00 26.41 -21.12
N THR A 210 -14.16 26.94 -21.53
CA THR A 210 -15.14 26.25 -22.34
C THR A 210 -15.37 27.00 -23.66
N GLN A 211 -15.70 26.25 -24.73
CA GLN A 211 -15.97 26.85 -26.08
C GLN A 211 -17.29 26.49 -26.68
N GLY A 212 -18.12 25.71 -26.00
CA GLY A 212 -19.42 25.28 -26.51
C GLY A 212 -20.18 24.49 -25.46
N PHE A 213 -21.34 24.00 -25.83
CA PHE A 213 -22.24 23.26 -24.95
C PHE A 213 -22.95 22.17 -25.77
N VAL A 214 -23.05 20.95 -25.19
CA VAL A 214 -23.77 19.82 -25.77
C VAL A 214 -24.96 19.51 -24.88
N SER A 215 -26.13 19.45 -25.44
CA SER A 215 -27.36 19.15 -24.69
C SER A 215 -27.62 17.65 -24.61
N ALA A 216 -28.29 17.23 -23.53
CA ALA A 216 -28.74 15.84 -23.36
C ALA A 216 -29.57 15.40 -24.60
N GLY A 217 -29.31 14.18 -25.07
CA GLY A 217 -29.91 13.63 -26.29
C GLY A 217 -29.23 14.05 -27.61
N GLN A 218 -28.25 14.96 -27.56
CA GLN A 218 -27.50 15.35 -28.77
C GLN A 218 -26.51 14.25 -29.15
N LEU A 219 -26.34 14.01 -30.45
CA LEU A 219 -25.39 13.08 -31.02
C LEU A 219 -23.96 13.57 -30.77
N ILE A 220 -23.09 12.72 -30.18
CA ILE A 220 -21.67 12.97 -30.02
C ILE A 220 -20.87 12.30 -31.15
N VAL A 221 -21.15 11.02 -31.44
CA VAL A 221 -20.48 10.25 -32.48
C VAL A 221 -21.34 9.05 -32.87
N SER A 222 -21.40 8.74 -34.17
CA SER A 222 -22.09 7.57 -34.70
C SER A 222 -21.17 6.35 -34.80
N GLU A 223 -21.76 5.15 -34.78
CA GLU A 223 -21.01 3.91 -35.04
C GLU A 223 -20.31 3.96 -36.42
N GLY A 224 -19.02 3.65 -36.47
CA GLY A 224 -18.19 3.69 -37.67
C GLY A 224 -17.71 5.08 -38.10
N GLU A 225 -18.14 6.15 -37.43
CA GLU A 225 -17.73 7.53 -37.75
C GLU A 225 -16.26 7.76 -37.34
N ILE A 226 -15.50 8.48 -38.20
CA ILE A 226 -14.10 8.80 -37.87
C ILE A 226 -14.05 9.83 -36.74
N VAL A 227 -13.34 9.52 -35.66
CA VAL A 227 -13.15 10.43 -34.54
C VAL A 227 -12.24 11.59 -34.94
N THR A 228 -12.86 12.70 -35.38
CA THR A 228 -12.16 13.95 -35.70
C THR A 228 -11.59 14.60 -34.44
N ALA A 229 -10.81 15.69 -34.63
CA ALA A 229 -10.31 16.47 -33.49
C ALA A 229 -11.44 17.07 -32.63
N GLU A 230 -12.52 17.51 -33.28
CA GLU A 230 -13.70 18.07 -32.62
C GLU A 230 -14.48 17.01 -31.84
N ILE A 231 -14.71 15.84 -32.47
CA ILE A 231 -15.38 14.71 -31.83
C ILE A 231 -14.54 14.22 -30.64
N ALA A 232 -13.19 14.11 -30.78
CA ALA A 232 -12.32 13.74 -29.70
C ALA A 232 -12.42 14.73 -28.54
N GLN A 233 -12.44 16.03 -28.81
CA GLN A 233 -12.58 17.07 -27.77
C GLN A 233 -13.96 17.01 -27.09
N MET A 234 -15.04 16.73 -27.83
CA MET A 234 -16.37 16.48 -27.24
C MET A 234 -16.36 15.24 -26.36
N LEU A 235 -15.74 14.13 -26.81
CA LEU A 235 -15.62 12.89 -26.04
C LEU A 235 -14.78 13.07 -24.77
N ASP A 236 -13.65 13.81 -24.85
CA ASP A 236 -12.83 14.14 -23.68
C ASP A 236 -13.61 14.98 -22.68
N SER A 237 -14.36 15.97 -23.16
CA SER A 237 -15.20 16.82 -22.31
C SER A 237 -16.35 16.03 -21.67
N TYR A 238 -17.00 15.18 -22.46
CA TYR A 238 -18.04 14.27 -21.99
C TYR A 238 -17.51 13.30 -20.94
N LYS A 239 -16.31 12.74 -21.15
CA LYS A 239 -15.64 11.87 -20.18
C LYS A 239 -15.40 12.56 -18.84
N VAL A 240 -14.85 13.78 -18.86
CA VAL A 240 -14.60 14.56 -17.64
C VAL A 240 -15.89 14.83 -16.88
N GLU A 241 -16.95 15.24 -17.59
CA GLU A 241 -18.23 15.53 -16.95
C GLU A 241 -18.92 14.23 -16.48
N TYR A 242 -18.85 13.14 -17.29
CA TYR A 242 -19.35 11.83 -16.91
C TYR A 242 -18.70 11.32 -15.61
N GLU A 243 -17.39 11.47 -15.46
CA GLU A 243 -16.66 11.10 -14.25
C GLU A 243 -16.98 12.04 -13.07
N ASN A 244 -17.19 13.33 -13.31
CA ASN A 244 -17.51 14.32 -12.29
C ASN A 244 -18.98 14.26 -11.83
N SER A 245 -19.90 14.10 -12.76
CA SER A 245 -21.34 14.03 -12.48
C SER A 245 -21.80 12.66 -11.99
N MET A 246 -20.89 11.69 -11.86
CA MET A 246 -21.13 10.27 -11.58
C MET A 246 -21.75 9.48 -12.73
N GLY A 247 -21.81 10.02 -13.94
CA GLY A 247 -22.33 9.32 -15.13
C GLY A 247 -23.77 8.81 -15.02
N TYR A 248 -24.48 9.24 -14.00
CA TYR A 248 -25.80 8.73 -13.65
C TYR A 248 -26.68 9.86 -13.14
N GLY A 249 -27.74 10.17 -13.86
CA GLY A 249 -28.76 11.13 -13.41
C GLY A 249 -29.60 10.64 -12.21
N GLY A 250 -29.13 9.60 -11.51
CA GLY A 250 -29.82 8.98 -10.38
C GLY A 250 -29.37 9.48 -9.01
N PRO A 251 -30.13 9.20 -7.95
CA PRO A 251 -29.81 9.62 -6.61
C PRO A 251 -28.48 9.01 -6.14
N ARG A 252 -27.59 9.80 -5.51
CA ARG A 252 -26.28 9.36 -4.96
C ARG A 252 -26.39 8.13 -4.04
N ILE A 253 -27.53 7.92 -3.40
CA ILE A 253 -27.79 6.78 -2.52
C ILE A 253 -27.71 5.42 -3.27
N LEU A 254 -28.07 5.39 -4.56
CA LEU A 254 -27.99 4.15 -5.36
C LEU A 254 -26.56 3.68 -5.56
N PHE A 255 -25.58 4.59 -5.69
CA PHE A 255 -24.16 4.22 -5.72
C PHE A 255 -23.71 3.59 -4.41
N TRP A 256 -24.10 4.21 -3.28
CA TRP A 256 -23.78 3.64 -1.97
C TRP A 256 -24.40 2.25 -1.77
N LEU A 257 -25.65 2.08 -2.20
CA LEU A 257 -26.33 0.78 -2.14
C LEU A 257 -25.66 -0.22 -3.08
N GLY A 258 -25.31 0.17 -4.32
CA GLY A 258 -24.59 -0.69 -5.26
C GLY A 258 -23.24 -1.15 -4.70
N ASN A 259 -22.43 -0.22 -4.19
CA ASN A 259 -21.16 -0.55 -3.54
C ASN A 259 -21.36 -1.47 -2.32
N ALA A 260 -22.39 -1.22 -1.52
CA ALA A 260 -22.72 -2.06 -0.37
C ALA A 260 -23.14 -3.48 -0.82
N PHE A 261 -23.92 -3.62 -1.88
CA PHE A 261 -24.28 -4.95 -2.42
C PHE A 261 -23.06 -5.71 -2.95
N ILE A 262 -22.17 -5.04 -3.70
CA ILE A 262 -20.92 -5.67 -4.19
C ILE A 262 -20.02 -6.05 -3.02
N ALA A 263 -19.83 -5.15 -2.06
CA ALA A 263 -19.04 -5.43 -0.85
C ALA A 263 -19.64 -6.60 -0.06
N PHE A 264 -20.97 -6.64 0.11
CA PHE A 264 -21.65 -7.74 0.77
C PHE A 264 -21.44 -9.07 0.04
N ALA A 265 -21.58 -9.08 -1.29
CA ALA A 265 -21.34 -10.28 -2.09
C ALA A 265 -19.90 -10.80 -1.95
N LEU A 266 -18.89 -9.91 -1.96
CA LEU A 266 -17.48 -10.27 -1.76
C LEU A 266 -17.22 -10.81 -0.35
N VAL A 267 -17.77 -10.18 0.68
CA VAL A 267 -17.64 -10.64 2.07
C VAL A 267 -18.36 -11.98 2.27
N LEU A 268 -19.53 -12.16 1.68
CA LEU A 268 -20.26 -13.42 1.71
C LEU A 268 -19.47 -14.53 1.00
N LEU A 269 -18.93 -14.25 -0.19
CA LEU A 269 -18.07 -15.19 -0.92
C LEU A 269 -16.84 -15.58 -0.08
N PHE A 270 -16.15 -14.60 0.49
CA PHE A 270 -15.02 -14.82 1.39
C PHE A 270 -15.41 -15.70 2.61
N PHE A 271 -16.54 -15.40 3.26
CA PHE A 271 -17.05 -16.19 4.37
C PHE A 271 -17.35 -17.63 3.95
N LEU A 272 -18.08 -17.83 2.86
CA LEU A 272 -18.45 -19.16 2.34
C LEU A 272 -17.19 -19.97 1.97
N MET A 273 -16.21 -19.35 1.35
CA MET A 273 -14.95 -20.02 1.03
C MET A 273 -14.26 -20.55 2.28
N ILE A 274 -14.11 -19.73 3.33
CA ILE A 274 -13.50 -20.19 4.59
C ILE A 274 -14.35 -21.26 5.24
N TYR A 275 -15.67 -21.11 5.20
CA TYR A 275 -16.61 -22.08 5.79
C TYR A 275 -16.48 -23.47 5.16
N PHE A 276 -16.38 -23.54 3.83
CA PHE A 276 -16.28 -24.82 3.11
C PHE A 276 -14.86 -25.38 3.05
N LEU A 277 -13.84 -24.53 2.96
CA LEU A 277 -12.46 -24.97 2.81
C LEU A 277 -11.78 -25.29 4.14
N ASN A 278 -11.98 -24.47 5.17
CA ASN A 278 -11.36 -24.64 6.48
C ASN A 278 -12.12 -23.92 7.59
N ARG A 279 -13.22 -24.49 8.05
CA ARG A 279 -14.08 -23.96 9.11
C ARG A 279 -13.33 -23.70 10.44
N ARG A 280 -12.20 -24.40 10.68
CA ARG A 280 -11.40 -24.22 11.91
C ARG A 280 -10.74 -22.84 11.99
N LEU A 281 -10.55 -22.16 10.85
CA LEU A 281 -10.02 -20.79 10.84
C LEU A 281 -10.91 -19.78 11.58
N PHE A 282 -12.20 -20.02 11.68
CA PHE A 282 -13.10 -19.19 12.50
C PHE A 282 -12.85 -19.33 14.01
N MET A 283 -12.21 -20.42 14.45
CA MET A 283 -11.84 -20.63 15.85
C MET A 283 -10.53 -19.90 16.18
N ASP A 284 -9.63 -19.77 15.20
CA ASP A 284 -8.35 -19.06 15.33
C ASP A 284 -8.55 -17.59 14.89
N HIS A 285 -8.95 -16.75 15.83
CA HIS A 285 -9.23 -15.33 15.57
C HIS A 285 -8.00 -14.56 15.05
N ARG A 286 -6.76 -14.96 15.42
CA ARG A 286 -5.51 -14.32 14.95
C ARG A 286 -5.33 -14.56 13.45
N LYS A 287 -5.45 -15.81 13.01
CA LYS A 287 -5.38 -16.15 11.58
C LYS A 287 -6.54 -15.58 10.78
N PHE A 288 -7.73 -15.52 11.36
CA PHE A 288 -8.89 -14.95 10.69
C PHE A 288 -8.73 -13.43 10.47
N TRP A 289 -8.26 -12.67 11.48
CA TRP A 289 -7.96 -11.26 11.33
C TRP A 289 -6.84 -11.00 10.32
N TYR A 290 -5.83 -11.87 10.27
CA TYR A 290 -4.77 -11.78 9.28
C TYR A 290 -5.30 -11.92 7.84
N LEU A 291 -6.20 -12.88 7.58
CA LEU A 291 -6.84 -13.04 6.27
C LEU A 291 -7.63 -11.79 5.85
N ILE A 292 -8.41 -11.22 6.77
CA ILE A 292 -9.14 -9.95 6.56
C ILE A 292 -8.18 -8.82 6.24
N PHE A 293 -7.10 -8.70 6.99
CA PHE A 293 -6.09 -7.65 6.81
C PHE A 293 -5.41 -7.74 5.43
N ILE A 294 -5.02 -8.94 5.00
CA ILE A 294 -4.43 -9.15 3.68
C ILE A 294 -5.43 -8.79 2.57
N PHE A 295 -6.69 -9.17 2.70
CA PHE A 295 -7.72 -8.79 1.75
C PHE A 295 -7.91 -7.25 1.68
N ILE A 296 -7.98 -6.60 2.83
CA ILE A 296 -8.11 -5.13 2.90
C ILE A 296 -6.91 -4.46 2.21
N ILE A 297 -5.67 -4.85 2.53
CA ILE A 297 -4.48 -4.25 1.93
C ILE A 297 -4.49 -4.42 0.42
N ALA A 298 -4.73 -5.62 -0.10
CA ALA A 298 -4.77 -5.86 -1.54
C ALA A 298 -5.83 -4.97 -2.23
N SER A 299 -7.04 -4.87 -1.64
CA SER A 299 -8.12 -4.04 -2.16
C SER A 299 -7.81 -2.55 -2.10
N VAL A 300 -7.25 -2.07 -0.97
CA VAL A 300 -6.89 -0.67 -0.77
C VAL A 300 -5.81 -0.24 -1.77
N LEU A 301 -4.75 -1.04 -1.91
CA LEU A 301 -3.67 -0.77 -2.86
C LEU A 301 -4.21 -0.74 -4.30
N ALA A 302 -5.02 -1.75 -4.69
CA ALA A 302 -5.62 -1.80 -6.02
C ALA A 302 -6.42 -0.53 -6.33
N LEU A 303 -7.30 -0.10 -5.43
CA LEU A 303 -8.22 1.00 -5.68
C LEU A 303 -7.57 2.38 -5.56
N ILE A 304 -6.66 2.57 -4.60
CA ILE A 304 -5.94 3.85 -4.45
C ILE A 304 -5.04 4.08 -5.66
N ILE A 305 -4.25 3.07 -6.05
CA ILE A 305 -3.33 3.22 -7.19
C ILE A 305 -4.11 3.35 -8.49
N ASN A 306 -5.20 2.60 -8.67
CA ASN A 306 -6.08 2.76 -9.83
C ASN A 306 -6.64 4.19 -9.95
N LYS A 307 -6.95 4.84 -8.82
CA LYS A 307 -7.50 6.21 -8.82
C LYS A 307 -6.45 7.27 -9.19
N PHE A 308 -5.22 7.17 -8.67
CA PHE A 308 -4.21 8.23 -8.81
C PHE A 308 -3.19 7.97 -9.92
N ALA A 309 -2.88 6.72 -10.19
CA ALA A 309 -1.86 6.31 -11.14
C ALA A 309 -2.16 4.92 -11.74
N PRO A 310 -3.17 4.75 -12.60
CA PRO A 310 -3.63 3.44 -13.09
C PRO A 310 -2.50 2.60 -13.70
N ARG A 311 -1.59 3.22 -14.47
CA ARG A 311 -0.43 2.55 -15.08
C ARG A 311 0.53 1.93 -14.06
N CYS A 312 0.62 2.51 -12.85
CA CYS A 312 1.45 1.97 -11.76
C CYS A 312 0.90 0.68 -11.15
N LEU A 313 -0.30 0.22 -11.52
CA LEU A 313 -0.83 -1.08 -11.11
C LEU A 313 0.07 -2.23 -11.53
N TYR A 314 0.76 -2.13 -12.67
CA TYR A 314 1.74 -3.11 -13.12
C TYR A 314 2.98 -3.21 -12.19
N MET A 315 3.28 -2.14 -11.44
CA MET A 315 4.40 -2.11 -10.49
C MET A 315 4.03 -2.69 -9.12
N VAL A 316 2.74 -2.81 -8.81
CA VAL A 316 2.32 -3.31 -7.49
C VAL A 316 2.58 -4.81 -7.40
N PRO A 317 3.35 -5.27 -6.39
CA PRO A 317 3.68 -6.69 -6.26
C PRO A 317 2.51 -7.48 -5.64
N PHE A 318 1.35 -7.55 -6.33
CA PHE A 318 0.17 -8.29 -5.83
C PHE A 318 0.46 -9.76 -5.53
N THR A 319 1.47 -10.35 -6.17
CA THR A 319 1.96 -11.70 -5.88
C THR A 319 2.44 -11.89 -4.43
N LEU A 320 2.86 -10.80 -3.76
CA LEU A 320 3.16 -10.85 -2.32
C LEU A 320 1.96 -11.29 -1.48
N THR A 321 0.74 -11.00 -1.90
CA THR A 321 -0.47 -11.49 -1.23
C THR A 321 -0.45 -13.02 -1.09
N ALA A 322 -0.09 -13.73 -2.16
CA ALA A 322 0.00 -15.18 -2.16
C ALA A 322 1.16 -15.69 -1.29
N LEU A 323 2.33 -15.05 -1.34
CA LEU A 323 3.50 -15.41 -0.52
C LEU A 323 3.27 -15.14 0.97
N TYR A 324 2.59 -14.04 1.31
CA TYR A 324 2.18 -13.75 2.69
C TYR A 324 1.17 -14.77 3.23
N LEU A 325 0.29 -15.28 2.37
CA LEU A 325 -0.61 -16.37 2.75
C LEU A 325 0.15 -17.70 2.87
N GLU A 326 1.11 -18.01 1.97
CA GLU A 326 1.94 -19.23 2.01
C GLU A 326 2.74 -19.33 3.32
N ALA A 327 3.12 -18.22 3.92
CA ALA A 327 3.85 -18.21 5.17
C ALA A 327 3.09 -18.87 6.32
N PHE A 328 1.74 -18.79 6.33
CA PHE A 328 0.91 -19.19 7.47
C PHE A 328 -0.17 -20.23 7.15
N PHE A 329 -0.48 -20.49 5.85
CA PHE A 329 -1.58 -21.34 5.45
C PHE A 329 -1.15 -22.43 4.46
N LYS A 330 -1.96 -23.50 4.37
CA LYS A 330 -1.82 -24.54 3.36
C LYS A 330 -2.47 -24.09 2.04
N ASN A 331 -2.02 -24.64 0.91
CA ASN A 331 -2.46 -24.30 -0.46
C ASN A 331 -3.99 -24.28 -0.65
N LYS A 332 -4.72 -25.14 0.03
CA LYS A 332 -6.19 -25.19 -0.04
C LYS A 332 -6.85 -23.85 0.31
N VAL A 333 -6.18 -22.99 1.08
CA VAL A 333 -6.69 -21.68 1.51
C VAL A 333 -6.11 -20.55 0.66
N ILE A 334 -4.85 -20.67 0.22
CA ILE A 334 -4.09 -19.60 -0.44
C ILE A 334 -4.77 -19.14 -1.73
N PHE A 335 -4.92 -20.06 -2.70
CA PHE A 335 -5.43 -19.69 -4.03
C PHE A 335 -6.85 -19.13 -4.01
N PRO A 336 -7.82 -19.74 -3.29
CA PRO A 336 -9.15 -19.18 -3.19
C PRO A 336 -9.17 -17.78 -2.58
N ILE A 337 -8.41 -17.55 -1.51
CA ILE A 337 -8.34 -16.22 -0.86
C ILE A 337 -7.68 -15.19 -1.79
N CYS A 338 -6.61 -15.55 -2.51
CA CYS A 338 -6.00 -14.67 -3.52
C CYS A 338 -7.01 -14.29 -4.61
N CYS A 339 -7.76 -15.27 -5.13
CA CYS A 339 -8.78 -15.04 -6.14
C CYS A 339 -9.80 -13.99 -5.68
N VAL A 340 -10.37 -14.17 -4.47
CA VAL A 340 -11.35 -13.22 -3.93
C VAL A 340 -10.71 -11.85 -3.64
N SER A 341 -9.48 -11.83 -3.14
CA SER A 341 -8.76 -10.57 -2.83
C SER A 341 -8.45 -9.74 -4.07
N PHE A 342 -8.38 -10.36 -5.26
CA PHE A 342 -8.14 -9.67 -6.53
C PHE A 342 -9.44 -9.29 -7.27
N LEU A 343 -10.62 -9.72 -6.81
CA LEU A 343 -11.89 -9.32 -7.45
C LEU A 343 -12.12 -7.79 -7.47
N PRO A 344 -11.75 -7.00 -6.46
CA PRO A 344 -11.83 -5.55 -6.56
C PRO A 344 -10.97 -4.97 -7.71
N LEU A 345 -9.81 -5.57 -7.99
CA LEU A 345 -8.98 -5.19 -9.15
C LEU A 345 -9.68 -5.51 -10.47
N LEU A 346 -10.28 -6.71 -10.57
CA LEU A 346 -11.04 -7.14 -11.75
C LEU A 346 -12.20 -6.19 -12.05
N VAL A 347 -12.96 -5.78 -11.02
CA VAL A 347 -14.19 -5.01 -11.18
C VAL A 347 -13.91 -3.52 -11.47
N PHE A 348 -12.91 -2.95 -10.81
CA PHE A 348 -12.73 -1.49 -10.79
C PHE A 348 -11.53 -0.97 -11.56
N ALA A 349 -10.53 -1.81 -11.90
CA ALA A 349 -9.36 -1.35 -12.65
C ALA A 349 -9.67 -1.19 -14.15
N GLU A 350 -8.97 -0.28 -14.83
CA GLU A 350 -9.13 -0.01 -16.25
C GLU A 350 -8.87 -1.26 -17.10
N ASN A 351 -7.76 -1.96 -16.86
CA ASN A 351 -7.42 -3.25 -17.48
C ASN A 351 -7.69 -4.42 -16.51
N GLY A 352 -8.84 -4.41 -15.81
CA GLY A 352 -9.11 -5.27 -14.68
C GLY A 352 -9.01 -6.76 -14.99
N VAL A 353 -9.51 -7.21 -16.14
CA VAL A 353 -9.42 -8.63 -16.57
C VAL A 353 -7.96 -9.05 -16.77
N VAL A 354 -7.18 -8.22 -17.46
CA VAL A 354 -5.75 -8.47 -17.74
C VAL A 354 -4.97 -8.55 -16.44
N LEU A 355 -5.12 -7.55 -15.58
CA LEU A 355 -4.43 -7.49 -14.28
C LEU A 355 -4.82 -8.64 -13.37
N PHE A 356 -6.10 -8.98 -13.31
CA PHE A 356 -6.59 -10.11 -12.50
C PHE A 356 -5.96 -11.44 -12.94
N VAL A 357 -6.03 -11.76 -14.24
CA VAL A 357 -5.48 -13.02 -14.77
C VAL A 357 -3.96 -13.05 -14.62
N MET A 358 -3.30 -11.96 -14.96
CA MET A 358 -1.84 -11.82 -14.87
C MET A 358 -1.33 -12.04 -13.43
N PHE A 359 -1.90 -11.35 -12.44
CA PHE A 359 -1.47 -11.49 -11.05
C PHE A 359 -1.92 -12.79 -10.40
N LEU A 360 -3.06 -13.36 -10.82
CA LEU A 360 -3.49 -14.68 -10.35
C LEU A 360 -2.52 -15.77 -10.82
N LEU A 361 -2.18 -15.80 -12.12
CA LEU A 361 -1.20 -16.73 -12.67
C LEU A 361 0.19 -16.54 -12.04
N ALA A 362 0.65 -15.30 -11.94
CA ALA A 362 1.91 -14.97 -11.28
C ALA A 362 1.93 -15.42 -9.80
N SER A 363 0.82 -15.32 -9.09
CA SER A 363 0.68 -15.78 -7.70
C SER A 363 0.76 -17.30 -7.60
N ILE A 364 0.16 -18.03 -8.55
CA ILE A 364 0.27 -19.49 -8.63
C ILE A 364 1.74 -19.88 -8.85
N VAL A 365 2.40 -19.27 -9.83
CA VAL A 365 3.82 -19.51 -10.13
C VAL A 365 4.69 -19.17 -8.91
N ALA A 366 4.45 -18.04 -8.24
CA ALA A 366 5.19 -17.63 -7.05
C ALA A 366 5.11 -18.68 -5.93
N VAL A 367 3.91 -19.17 -5.59
CA VAL A 367 3.73 -20.18 -4.53
C VAL A 367 4.42 -21.49 -4.86
N PHE A 368 4.35 -21.95 -6.12
CA PHE A 368 5.02 -23.19 -6.53
C PHE A 368 6.54 -23.06 -6.55
N THR A 369 7.06 -21.95 -7.08
CA THR A 369 8.52 -21.71 -7.16
C THR A 369 9.12 -21.40 -5.79
N PHE A 370 8.39 -20.76 -4.89
CA PHE A 370 8.83 -20.45 -3.53
C PHE A 370 9.23 -21.70 -2.73
N ARG A 371 8.62 -22.86 -2.99
CA ARG A 371 8.99 -24.12 -2.34
C ARG A 371 10.43 -24.55 -2.62
N PHE A 372 10.95 -24.19 -3.78
CA PHE A 372 12.30 -24.54 -4.23
C PHE A 372 13.31 -23.40 -4.00
N PHE A 373 12.85 -22.13 -4.10
CA PHE A 373 13.70 -20.95 -4.11
C PHE A 373 13.32 -19.97 -3.00
N ASN A 374 13.37 -20.41 -1.74
CA ASN A 374 12.92 -19.62 -0.59
C ASN A 374 14.05 -19.12 0.32
N GLN A 375 15.33 -19.41 0.02
CA GLN A 375 16.45 -19.07 0.88
C GLN A 375 17.42 -18.07 0.23
N GLY A 376 17.76 -17.02 0.97
CA GLY A 376 18.79 -16.05 0.57
C GLY A 376 18.63 -15.53 -0.86
N TRP A 377 19.68 -15.63 -1.68
CA TRP A 377 19.70 -15.14 -3.07
C TRP A 377 18.74 -15.89 -4.02
N GLN A 378 18.29 -17.10 -3.67
CA GLN A 378 17.33 -17.87 -4.48
C GLN A 378 15.99 -17.14 -4.65
N GLN A 379 15.66 -16.22 -3.76
CA GLN A 379 14.46 -15.38 -3.89
C GLN A 379 14.51 -14.50 -5.15
N PHE A 380 15.70 -14.11 -5.63
CA PHE A 380 15.85 -13.39 -6.89
C PHE A 380 15.53 -14.27 -8.09
N ILE A 381 15.85 -15.60 -8.03
CA ILE A 381 15.46 -16.56 -9.08
C ILE A 381 13.94 -16.67 -9.12
N MET A 382 13.29 -16.85 -7.98
CA MET A 382 11.83 -16.88 -7.88
C MET A 382 11.21 -15.61 -8.48
N SER A 383 11.70 -14.44 -8.10
CA SER A 383 11.24 -13.15 -8.62
C SER A 383 11.42 -13.06 -10.14
N GLY A 384 12.54 -13.55 -10.68
CA GLY A 384 12.78 -13.63 -12.13
C GLY A 384 11.78 -14.53 -12.85
N ILE A 385 11.46 -15.71 -12.29
CA ILE A 385 10.46 -16.62 -12.86
C ILE A 385 9.06 -15.97 -12.83
N VAL A 386 8.70 -15.29 -11.74
CA VAL A 386 7.46 -14.53 -11.62
C VAL A 386 7.40 -13.42 -12.66
N PHE A 387 8.49 -12.67 -12.85
CA PHE A 387 8.59 -11.63 -13.88
C PHE A 387 8.34 -12.19 -15.29
N VAL A 388 8.98 -13.31 -15.64
CA VAL A 388 8.76 -13.98 -16.94
C VAL A 388 7.29 -14.40 -17.09
N SER A 389 6.67 -14.95 -16.04
CA SER A 389 5.25 -15.33 -16.06
C SER A 389 4.34 -14.12 -16.33
N ILE A 390 4.62 -12.99 -15.68
CA ILE A 390 3.90 -11.72 -15.89
C ILE A 390 4.06 -11.25 -17.34
N LEU A 391 5.30 -11.26 -17.87
CA LEU A 391 5.59 -10.85 -19.24
C LEU A 391 4.87 -11.72 -20.28
N VAL A 392 4.92 -13.03 -20.15
CA VAL A 392 4.24 -13.96 -21.06
C VAL A 392 2.74 -13.67 -21.09
N THR A 393 2.12 -13.49 -19.94
CA THR A 393 0.68 -13.19 -19.84
C THR A 393 0.37 -11.82 -20.43
N TYR A 394 1.16 -10.80 -20.15
CA TYR A 394 0.99 -9.45 -20.69
C TYR A 394 1.09 -9.42 -22.21
N PHE A 395 2.13 -10.02 -22.79
CA PHE A 395 2.30 -10.08 -24.24
C PHE A 395 1.22 -10.92 -24.91
N GLY A 396 0.74 -11.99 -24.24
CA GLY A 396 -0.43 -12.75 -24.72
C GLY A 396 -1.66 -11.86 -24.88
N PHE A 397 -2.01 -11.06 -23.86
CA PHE A 397 -3.13 -10.11 -23.94
C PHE A 397 -2.89 -9.00 -24.96
N ARG A 398 -1.65 -8.53 -25.10
CA ARG A 398 -1.29 -7.53 -26.09
C ARG A 398 -1.45 -8.04 -27.52
N MET A 399 -1.09 -9.30 -27.80
CA MET A 399 -1.23 -9.91 -29.13
C MET A 399 -2.68 -10.07 -29.57
N ILE A 400 -3.63 -10.18 -28.65
CA ILE A 400 -5.07 -10.22 -28.94
C ILE A 400 -5.73 -8.85 -28.81
N ASP A 401 -4.93 -7.78 -28.80
CA ASP A 401 -5.35 -6.35 -28.77
C ASP A 401 -6.20 -5.94 -27.53
N MET A 402 -6.09 -6.69 -26.42
CA MET A 402 -6.74 -6.34 -25.16
C MET A 402 -5.97 -5.29 -24.35
N VAL A 403 -4.72 -4.97 -24.72
CA VAL A 403 -3.85 -4.00 -24.03
C VAL A 403 -3.17 -3.11 -25.06
N ASN A 404 -3.35 -1.79 -24.91
CA ASN A 404 -2.82 -0.78 -25.81
C ASN A 404 -1.84 0.22 -25.14
N ASP A 405 -1.21 -0.19 -24.04
CA ASP A 405 -0.24 0.62 -23.29
C ASP A 405 1.11 0.73 -24.02
N ASP A 406 1.94 1.70 -23.59
CA ASP A 406 3.36 1.72 -23.96
C ASP A 406 4.07 0.48 -23.39
N PRO A 407 4.55 -0.44 -24.24
CA PRO A 407 5.13 -1.69 -23.78
C PRO A 407 6.43 -1.50 -22.98
N TYR A 408 7.21 -0.48 -23.29
CA TYR A 408 8.50 -0.24 -22.60
C TYR A 408 8.25 0.18 -21.15
N MET A 409 7.32 1.10 -20.93
CA MET A 409 6.94 1.53 -19.59
C MET A 409 6.21 0.42 -18.81
N ALA A 410 5.33 -0.34 -19.45
CA ALA A 410 4.66 -1.47 -18.80
C ALA A 410 5.67 -2.53 -18.32
N VAL A 411 6.63 -2.92 -19.19
CA VAL A 411 7.71 -3.88 -18.84
C VAL A 411 8.58 -3.34 -17.70
N LEU A 412 8.93 -2.06 -17.72
CA LEU A 412 9.70 -1.43 -16.64
C LEU A 412 8.94 -1.51 -15.30
N TYR A 413 7.66 -1.18 -15.28
CA TYR A 413 6.83 -1.28 -14.07
C TYR A 413 6.72 -2.72 -13.56
N MET A 414 6.51 -3.69 -14.44
CA MET A 414 6.48 -5.11 -14.09
C MET A 414 7.81 -5.60 -13.53
N PHE A 415 8.94 -5.14 -14.09
CA PHE A 415 10.27 -5.44 -13.57
C PHE A 415 10.46 -4.88 -12.15
N ILE A 416 10.12 -3.61 -11.93
CA ILE A 416 10.18 -2.99 -10.61
C ILE A 416 9.27 -3.75 -9.63
N GLY A 417 8.04 -4.08 -10.03
CA GLY A 417 7.10 -4.87 -9.23
C GLY A 417 7.67 -6.22 -8.82
N SER A 418 8.33 -6.90 -9.75
CA SER A 418 8.98 -8.18 -9.45
C SER A 418 10.15 -8.03 -8.47
N MET A 419 10.95 -6.99 -8.59
CA MET A 419 12.01 -6.70 -7.61
C MET A 419 11.44 -6.34 -6.22
N LEU A 420 10.31 -5.66 -6.18
CA LEU A 420 9.61 -5.36 -4.93
C LEU A 420 9.08 -6.62 -4.20
N ILE A 421 8.93 -7.76 -4.89
CA ILE A 421 8.59 -9.04 -4.25
C ILE A 421 9.71 -9.43 -3.27
N VAL A 422 10.97 -9.34 -3.69
CA VAL A 422 12.13 -9.68 -2.84
C VAL A 422 12.24 -8.70 -1.67
N ALA A 423 12.07 -7.40 -1.92
CA ALA A 423 12.13 -6.38 -0.88
C ALA A 423 10.94 -6.46 0.11
N GLY A 424 9.76 -6.86 -0.37
CA GLY A 424 8.55 -6.95 0.44
C GLY A 424 8.45 -8.23 1.28
N TYR A 425 9.09 -9.31 0.86
CA TYR A 425 9.00 -10.59 1.57
C TYR A 425 9.40 -10.52 3.05
N PRO A 426 10.45 -9.80 3.47
CA PRO A 426 10.80 -9.65 4.89
C PRO A 426 9.72 -9.02 5.78
N LEU A 427 8.71 -8.34 5.21
CA LEU A 427 7.57 -7.82 5.98
C LEU A 427 6.77 -8.93 6.70
N ILE A 428 6.98 -10.20 6.32
CA ILE A 428 6.42 -11.35 7.04
C ILE A 428 6.76 -11.30 8.54
N TYR A 429 7.97 -10.90 8.90
CA TYR A 429 8.38 -10.76 10.32
C TYR A 429 7.55 -9.70 11.07
N LEU A 430 7.14 -8.63 10.37
CA LEU A 430 6.23 -7.65 10.94
C LEU A 430 4.84 -8.25 11.18
N PHE A 431 4.33 -9.04 10.23
CA PHE A 431 3.01 -9.70 10.36
C PHE A 431 3.02 -10.78 11.43
N GLU A 432 4.10 -11.55 11.56
CA GLU A 432 4.29 -12.49 12.67
C GLU A 432 4.10 -11.79 14.01
N ARG A 433 4.77 -10.66 14.20
CA ARG A 433 4.70 -9.89 15.46
C ARG A 433 3.33 -9.24 15.67
N MET A 434 2.75 -8.67 14.61
CA MET A 434 1.48 -7.93 14.69
C MET A 434 0.29 -8.85 15.01
N PHE A 435 0.27 -10.05 14.43
CA PHE A 435 -0.81 -11.02 14.61
C PHE A 435 -0.46 -12.16 15.57
N ASN A 436 0.77 -12.15 16.11
CA ASN A 436 1.29 -13.24 16.95
C ASN A 436 1.13 -14.61 16.27
N LEU A 437 1.56 -14.67 15.01
CA LEU A 437 1.57 -15.87 14.18
C LEU A 437 3.02 -16.33 13.99
N VAL A 438 3.19 -17.58 13.57
CA VAL A 438 4.50 -18.14 13.27
C VAL A 438 4.51 -18.65 11.84
N SER A 439 5.42 -18.13 11.03
CA SER A 439 5.57 -18.55 9.64
C SER A 439 6.29 -19.88 9.52
N SER A 440 6.07 -20.56 8.38
CA SER A 440 6.83 -21.76 8.03
C SER A 440 8.33 -21.51 7.97
N SER A 441 8.77 -20.30 7.62
CA SER A 441 10.18 -19.90 7.60
C SER A 441 10.76 -19.81 9.01
N ARG A 442 10.03 -19.19 9.93
CA ARG A 442 10.44 -19.11 11.35
C ARG A 442 10.51 -20.48 12.00
N LEU A 443 9.54 -21.37 11.70
CA LEU A 443 9.58 -22.76 12.19
C LEU A 443 10.79 -23.53 11.65
N ARG A 444 11.20 -23.33 10.39
CA ARG A 444 12.44 -23.94 9.85
C ARG A 444 13.67 -23.44 10.57
N GLU A 445 13.76 -22.13 10.83
CA GLU A 445 14.85 -21.53 11.62
C GLU A 445 14.92 -22.11 13.04
N LEU A 446 13.78 -22.30 13.70
CA LEU A 446 13.70 -22.91 15.02
C LEU A 446 14.05 -24.41 15.00
N CYS A 447 13.87 -25.11 13.89
CA CYS A 447 14.31 -26.49 13.74
C CYS A 447 15.80 -26.66 13.41
N ASP A 448 16.54 -25.56 13.21
CA ASP A 448 17.99 -25.61 13.00
C ASP A 448 18.70 -25.84 14.36
N THR A 449 19.37 -26.97 14.46
CA THR A 449 20.13 -27.36 15.68
C THR A 449 21.31 -26.44 15.96
N ASN A 450 21.77 -25.63 14.99
CA ASN A 450 22.77 -24.59 15.20
C ASN A 450 22.21 -23.32 15.87
N ASN A 451 20.90 -23.26 16.13
CA ASN A 451 20.29 -22.17 16.88
C ASN A 451 20.98 -21.99 18.24
N LYS A 452 21.23 -20.73 18.63
CA LYS A 452 21.96 -20.39 19.85
C LYS A 452 21.41 -21.10 21.09
N LEU A 453 20.10 -21.13 21.28
CA LEU A 453 19.48 -21.72 22.46
C LEU A 453 19.60 -23.25 22.46
N LEU A 454 19.51 -23.91 21.30
CA LEU A 454 19.72 -25.36 21.17
C LEU A 454 21.18 -25.76 21.37
N ARG A 455 22.12 -24.95 20.92
CA ARG A 455 23.56 -25.13 21.23
C ARG A 455 23.85 -24.96 22.71
N GLU A 456 23.18 -24.04 23.38
CA GLU A 456 23.29 -23.89 24.83
C GLU A 456 22.72 -25.10 25.57
N LEU A 457 21.58 -25.65 25.10
CA LEU A 457 21.00 -26.89 25.61
C LEU A 457 21.98 -28.07 25.44
N GLU A 458 22.57 -28.21 24.25
CA GLU A 458 23.57 -29.25 23.98
C GLU A 458 24.77 -29.18 24.94
N HIS A 459 25.25 -27.97 25.24
CA HIS A 459 26.37 -27.77 26.16
C HIS A 459 26.03 -28.01 27.64
N LYS A 460 24.89 -27.47 28.09
CA LYS A 460 24.51 -27.50 29.51
C LYS A 460 23.80 -28.80 29.91
N ALA A 461 23.07 -29.42 29.02
CA ALA A 461 22.26 -30.61 29.25
C ALA A 461 22.27 -31.55 28.02
N PRO A 462 23.44 -32.16 27.68
CA PRO A 462 23.62 -32.95 26.49
C PRO A 462 22.67 -34.16 26.40
N GLY A 463 22.37 -34.81 27.53
CA GLY A 463 21.40 -35.90 27.60
C GLY A 463 19.99 -35.43 27.20
N THR A 464 19.58 -34.28 27.69
CA THR A 464 18.28 -33.68 27.35
C THR A 464 18.25 -33.27 25.89
N PHE A 465 19.34 -32.74 25.31
CA PHE A 465 19.41 -32.42 23.90
C PHE A 465 19.23 -33.67 23.01
N GLN A 466 19.91 -34.78 23.34
CA GLN A 466 19.77 -36.05 22.63
C GLN A 466 18.36 -36.63 22.77
N HIS A 467 17.76 -36.57 23.94
CA HIS A 467 16.36 -36.91 24.16
C HIS A 467 15.43 -36.09 23.23
N SER A 468 15.58 -34.77 23.25
CA SER A 468 14.75 -33.86 22.39
C SER A 468 14.89 -34.17 20.90
N LEU A 469 16.07 -34.55 20.41
CA LEU A 469 16.29 -34.98 19.03
C LEU A 469 15.55 -36.28 18.71
N GLN A 470 15.57 -37.26 19.61
CA GLN A 470 14.84 -38.53 19.42
C GLN A 470 13.34 -38.30 19.44
N VAL A 471 12.82 -37.55 20.41
CA VAL A 471 11.41 -37.13 20.48
C VAL A 471 11.01 -36.40 19.19
N MET A 472 11.83 -35.47 18.70
CA MET A 472 11.57 -34.77 17.44
C MET A 472 11.41 -35.72 16.25
N ASN A 473 12.28 -36.74 16.13
CA ASN A 473 12.20 -37.70 15.04
C ASN A 473 10.91 -38.58 15.13
N MET A 474 10.53 -39.00 16.32
CA MET A 474 9.28 -39.71 16.55
C MET A 474 8.06 -38.84 16.22
N CYS A 475 8.09 -37.60 16.64
CA CYS A 475 7.05 -36.59 16.37
C CYS A 475 6.92 -36.32 14.86
N ASP A 476 8.04 -36.24 14.11
CA ASP A 476 8.04 -36.04 12.66
C ASP A 476 7.31 -37.20 11.96
N ALA A 477 7.62 -38.44 12.29
CA ALA A 477 6.97 -39.61 11.72
C ALA A 477 5.47 -39.64 12.00
N ALA A 478 5.06 -39.41 13.24
CA ALA A 478 3.66 -39.38 13.67
C ALA A 478 2.87 -38.24 13.01
N ALA A 479 3.45 -37.05 12.94
CA ALA A 479 2.80 -35.87 12.36
C ALA A 479 2.58 -36.01 10.85
N ARG A 480 3.54 -36.59 10.11
CA ARG A 480 3.37 -36.89 8.67
C ARG A 480 2.22 -37.86 8.42
N ALA A 481 2.09 -38.87 9.25
CA ALA A 481 1.08 -39.93 9.07
C ALA A 481 -0.37 -39.39 9.16
N ILE A 482 -0.61 -38.28 9.88
CA ILE A 482 -1.94 -37.68 10.06
C ILE A 482 -2.10 -36.27 9.46
N ASP A 483 -1.21 -35.88 8.55
CA ASP A 483 -1.18 -34.54 7.94
C ASP A 483 -1.24 -33.41 8.97
N ALA A 484 -0.51 -33.56 10.11
CA ALA A 484 -0.30 -32.52 11.10
C ALA A 484 0.79 -31.51 10.65
N ASN A 485 0.99 -30.44 11.40
CA ASN A 485 2.05 -29.48 11.11
C ASN A 485 3.41 -30.01 11.57
N VAL A 486 4.14 -30.66 10.66
CA VAL A 486 5.42 -31.31 10.91
C VAL A 486 6.47 -30.33 11.46
N LEU A 487 6.59 -29.14 10.86
CA LEU A 487 7.57 -28.14 11.33
C LEU A 487 7.26 -27.65 12.75
N LEU A 488 5.97 -27.47 13.04
CA LEU A 488 5.54 -27.01 14.34
C LEU A 488 5.84 -28.04 15.44
N VAL A 489 5.51 -29.32 15.20
CA VAL A 489 5.78 -30.35 16.21
C VAL A 489 7.28 -30.63 16.36
N ARG A 490 8.07 -30.54 15.29
CA ARG A 490 9.54 -30.63 15.35
C ARG A 490 10.13 -29.54 16.23
N ALA A 491 9.74 -28.27 15.97
CA ALA A 491 10.17 -27.15 16.80
C ALA A 491 9.71 -27.34 18.25
N GLY A 492 8.44 -27.68 18.49
CA GLY A 492 7.93 -27.99 19.83
C GLY A 492 8.76 -29.03 20.55
N ALA A 493 9.12 -30.13 19.87
CA ALA A 493 9.92 -31.20 20.43
C ALA A 493 11.37 -30.79 20.76
N LEU A 494 11.97 -29.91 19.96
CA LEU A 494 13.34 -29.43 20.26
C LEU A 494 13.41 -28.51 21.48
N TYR A 495 12.35 -27.77 21.77
CA TYR A 495 12.34 -26.76 22.83
C TYR A 495 11.55 -27.14 24.08
N HIS A 496 10.80 -28.27 24.09
CA HIS A 496 9.88 -28.58 25.20
C HIS A 496 10.59 -28.68 26.56
N ASP A 497 11.82 -29.11 26.57
CA ASP A 497 12.62 -29.42 27.75
C ASP A 497 13.79 -28.46 28.04
N ILE A 498 13.82 -27.28 27.41
CA ILE A 498 14.92 -26.30 27.58
C ILE A 498 15.11 -25.87 29.04
N GLY A 499 14.09 -25.95 29.86
CA GLY A 499 14.15 -25.59 31.27
C GLY A 499 15.05 -26.50 32.10
N LYS A 500 15.32 -27.71 31.62
CA LYS A 500 16.26 -28.65 32.28
C LYS A 500 17.69 -28.11 32.32
N MET A 501 18.02 -27.11 31.45
CA MET A 501 19.33 -26.43 31.49
C MET A 501 19.61 -25.71 32.81
N LYS A 502 18.60 -25.29 33.57
CA LYS A 502 18.79 -24.61 34.86
C LYS A 502 19.26 -25.56 35.98
N ASN A 503 18.89 -26.84 35.91
CA ASN A 503 19.32 -27.87 36.84
C ASN A 503 19.48 -29.22 36.14
N PRO A 504 20.51 -29.42 35.28
CA PRO A 504 20.64 -30.62 34.44
C PRO A 504 20.75 -31.92 35.25
N LEU A 505 21.47 -31.89 36.37
CA LEU A 505 21.73 -33.06 37.18
C LEU A 505 20.49 -33.63 37.88
N CYS A 506 19.37 -32.88 37.90
CA CYS A 506 18.10 -33.35 38.40
C CYS A 506 17.47 -34.41 37.47
N PHE A 507 17.96 -34.59 36.26
CA PHE A 507 17.37 -35.46 35.25
C PHE A 507 18.29 -36.60 34.87
N ILE A 508 17.75 -37.83 34.88
CA ILE A 508 18.51 -39.08 34.74
C ILE A 508 19.29 -39.16 33.41
N GLU A 509 18.79 -38.55 32.36
CA GLU A 509 19.45 -38.52 31.04
C GLU A 509 20.75 -37.71 31.05
N ASN A 510 20.98 -36.84 32.03
CA ASN A 510 22.20 -36.07 32.23
C ASN A 510 23.07 -36.62 33.38
N GLU A 511 22.69 -37.73 33.99
CA GLU A 511 23.42 -38.30 35.17
C GLU A 511 24.90 -38.59 34.87
N SER A 512 25.26 -38.89 33.60
CA SER A 512 26.64 -39.07 33.17
C SER A 512 27.55 -37.84 33.41
N MET A 513 26.97 -36.66 33.62
CA MET A 513 27.69 -35.42 33.98
C MET A 513 27.96 -35.32 35.49
N SER A 514 27.30 -36.14 36.31
CA SER A 514 27.48 -36.14 37.76
C SER A 514 28.79 -36.83 38.15
N PRO A 515 29.48 -36.37 39.22
CA PRO A 515 30.61 -37.11 39.79
C PRO A 515 30.19 -38.53 40.14
N LYS A 516 31.08 -39.52 39.95
CA LYS A 516 30.78 -40.93 40.23
C LYS A 516 30.26 -41.10 41.67
N GLY A 517 29.11 -41.73 41.83
CA GLY A 517 28.46 -42.04 43.10
C GLY A 517 27.65 -40.90 43.72
N VAL A 518 27.37 -39.80 42.98
CA VAL A 518 26.52 -38.72 43.44
C VAL A 518 25.20 -38.72 42.65
N HIS A 519 24.11 -39.07 43.30
CA HIS A 519 22.75 -39.02 42.73
C HIS A 519 21.99 -37.83 43.28
N TYR A 520 21.48 -36.95 42.40
CA TYR A 520 20.82 -35.70 42.80
C TYR A 520 19.66 -35.91 43.78
N HIS A 521 18.85 -36.96 43.63
CA HIS A 521 17.67 -37.25 44.43
C HIS A 521 17.92 -38.09 45.69
N GLU A 522 19.15 -38.50 45.95
CA GLU A 522 19.47 -39.45 47.03
C GLU A 522 19.13 -38.91 48.43
N HIS A 523 19.34 -37.62 48.64
CA HIS A 523 19.14 -36.96 49.94
C HIS A 523 17.85 -36.11 49.99
N LEU A 524 17.05 -36.13 48.94
CA LEU A 524 15.78 -35.37 48.84
C LEU A 524 14.58 -36.24 49.20
N SER A 525 13.63 -35.66 49.89
CA SER A 525 12.32 -36.29 50.05
C SER A 525 11.59 -36.46 48.70
N PRO A 526 10.65 -37.39 48.58
CA PRO A 526 9.85 -37.54 47.35
C PRO A 526 9.18 -36.26 46.89
N LYS A 527 8.69 -35.41 47.81
CA LYS A 527 8.08 -34.11 47.49
C LYS A 527 9.08 -33.10 46.94
N GLU A 528 10.28 -33.00 47.59
CA GLU A 528 11.34 -32.10 47.10
C GLU A 528 11.82 -32.52 45.72
N SER A 529 12.02 -33.81 45.48
CA SER A 529 12.37 -34.37 44.19
C SER A 529 11.33 -34.06 43.11
N ALA A 530 10.04 -34.25 43.42
CA ALA A 530 8.96 -33.92 42.51
C ALA A 530 8.89 -32.41 42.15
N ARG A 531 9.05 -31.53 43.16
CA ARG A 531 9.08 -30.07 42.95
C ARG A 531 10.27 -29.67 42.07
N ALA A 532 11.46 -30.25 42.30
CA ALA A 532 12.67 -29.99 41.51
C ALA A 532 12.47 -30.38 40.04
N ILE A 533 11.84 -31.54 39.77
CA ILE A 533 11.53 -31.99 38.41
C ILE A 533 10.49 -31.10 37.77
N ILE A 534 9.34 -30.83 38.43
CA ILE A 534 8.22 -30.04 37.86
C ILE A 534 8.67 -28.62 37.49
N LYS A 535 9.68 -28.10 38.22
CA LYS A 535 10.18 -26.74 38.03
C LYS A 535 10.72 -26.49 36.60
N HIS A 536 11.17 -27.53 35.85
CA HIS A 536 11.69 -27.34 34.50
C HIS A 536 10.67 -26.70 33.57
N VAL A 537 9.37 -26.89 33.78
CA VAL A 537 8.32 -26.28 32.95
C VAL A 537 8.34 -24.76 33.14
N SER A 538 8.35 -24.27 34.38
CA SER A 538 8.44 -22.82 34.68
C SER A 538 9.77 -22.22 34.24
N ASP A 539 10.88 -22.91 34.49
CA ASP A 539 12.20 -22.50 34.06
C ASP A 539 12.32 -22.47 32.53
N GLY A 540 11.66 -23.41 31.85
CA GLY A 540 11.57 -23.44 30.39
C GLY A 540 10.79 -22.27 29.81
N LEU A 541 9.66 -21.89 30.42
CA LEU A 541 8.89 -20.71 30.00
C LEU A 541 9.68 -19.41 30.19
N GLU A 542 10.42 -19.29 31.28
CA GLU A 542 11.31 -18.14 31.54
C GLU A 542 12.40 -18.02 30.46
N LEU A 543 13.11 -19.11 30.16
CA LEU A 543 14.11 -19.14 29.08
C LEU A 543 13.49 -18.89 27.70
N ALA A 544 12.29 -19.39 27.44
CA ALA A 544 11.59 -19.15 26.20
C ALA A 544 11.21 -17.67 26.03
N ALA A 545 10.75 -17.01 27.10
CA ALA A 545 10.45 -15.59 27.11
C ALA A 545 11.71 -14.72 26.90
N GLU A 546 12.82 -15.04 27.61
CA GLU A 546 14.12 -14.36 27.45
C GLU A 546 14.64 -14.44 26.01
N ASN A 547 14.48 -15.60 25.35
CA ASN A 547 14.90 -15.84 23.98
C ASN A 547 13.83 -15.50 22.94
N ARG A 548 12.72 -14.90 23.33
CA ARG A 548 11.61 -14.46 22.46
C ARG A 548 11.09 -15.60 21.58
N LEU A 549 10.97 -16.80 22.14
CA LEU A 549 10.31 -17.90 21.44
C LEU A 549 8.82 -17.58 21.23
N PRO A 550 8.27 -17.94 20.06
CA PRO A 550 6.84 -17.74 19.80
C PRO A 550 5.95 -18.41 20.83
N ASP A 551 4.78 -17.81 21.14
CA ASP A 551 3.80 -18.36 22.10
C ASP A 551 3.44 -19.82 21.80
N VAL A 552 3.27 -20.14 20.50
CA VAL A 552 2.92 -21.50 20.08
C VAL A 552 3.99 -22.54 20.44
N ILE A 553 5.26 -22.14 20.55
CA ILE A 553 6.34 -23.01 21.02
C ILE A 553 6.34 -23.07 22.55
N GLN A 554 6.12 -21.96 23.24
CA GLN A 554 5.94 -21.93 24.70
C GLN A 554 4.79 -22.82 25.15
N ASP A 555 3.71 -22.90 24.36
CA ASP A 555 2.59 -23.82 24.62
C ASP A 555 3.02 -25.29 24.65
N PHE A 556 4.00 -25.71 23.86
CA PHE A 556 4.55 -27.08 23.95
C PHE A 556 5.27 -27.31 25.27
N ILE A 557 6.06 -26.35 25.78
CA ILE A 557 6.70 -26.42 27.10
C ILE A 557 5.64 -26.59 28.19
N LEU A 558 4.52 -25.89 28.07
CA LEU A 558 3.45 -25.89 29.06
C LEU A 558 2.56 -27.15 29.02
N THR A 559 2.46 -27.81 27.83
CA THR A 559 1.47 -28.87 27.60
C THR A 559 2.06 -30.28 27.51
N HIS A 560 3.40 -30.45 27.34
CA HIS A 560 3.98 -31.79 27.11
C HIS A 560 3.75 -32.77 28.28
N HIS A 561 3.68 -32.30 29.51
CA HIS A 561 3.24 -33.08 30.67
C HIS A 561 1.80 -32.83 31.07
N GLY A 562 1.17 -31.76 30.56
CA GLY A 562 -0.20 -31.38 30.87
C GLY A 562 -0.42 -31.18 32.37
N THR A 563 -1.36 -31.93 32.93
CA THR A 563 -1.71 -31.97 34.37
C THR A 563 -1.44 -33.35 34.97
N SER A 564 -0.53 -34.13 34.37
CA SER A 564 -0.13 -35.44 34.89
C SER A 564 0.77 -35.30 36.12
N ASN A 565 1.12 -36.43 36.74
CA ASN A 565 1.99 -36.46 37.92
C ASN A 565 3.39 -36.99 37.61
N THR A 566 4.33 -36.74 38.52
CA THR A 566 5.68 -37.36 38.57
C THR A 566 5.55 -38.76 39.15
N SER A 567 5.14 -39.73 38.33
CA SER A 567 4.63 -41.05 38.75
C SER A 567 5.58 -41.82 39.69
N TYR A 568 6.92 -41.73 39.42
CA TYR A 568 7.92 -42.41 40.25
C TYR A 568 7.89 -41.88 41.69
N PHE A 569 8.02 -40.61 41.92
CA PHE A 569 8.06 -39.97 43.24
C PHE A 569 6.67 -39.98 43.91
N TYR A 570 5.62 -39.86 43.14
CA TYR A 570 4.24 -39.98 43.61
C TYR A 570 3.98 -41.38 44.22
N ASN A 571 4.35 -42.44 43.50
CA ASN A 571 4.19 -43.81 43.99
C ASN A 571 5.15 -44.10 45.15
N LYS A 572 6.39 -43.64 45.13
CA LYS A 572 7.35 -43.75 46.23
C LYS A 572 6.81 -43.13 47.51
N TYR A 573 6.24 -41.90 47.43
CA TYR A 573 5.64 -41.20 48.55
C TYR A 573 4.48 -41.99 49.17
N LEU A 574 3.59 -42.49 48.35
CA LEU A 574 2.46 -43.30 48.84
C LEU A 574 2.90 -44.66 49.46
N ASN A 575 3.90 -45.31 48.87
CA ASN A 575 4.47 -46.55 49.39
C ASN A 575 5.23 -46.35 50.71
N GLU A 576 5.75 -45.17 50.96
CA GLU A 576 6.40 -44.76 52.21
C GLU A 576 5.40 -44.31 53.28
N GLY A 577 4.06 -44.45 53.02
CA GLY A 577 2.99 -44.12 53.98
C GLY A 577 2.56 -42.65 53.92
N GLY A 578 2.85 -41.94 52.86
CA GLY A 578 2.42 -40.54 52.64
C GLY A 578 0.91 -40.38 52.56
N ASP A 579 0.40 -39.20 52.98
CA ASP A 579 -1.03 -38.89 52.94
C ASP A 579 -1.54 -38.75 51.48
N PRO A 580 -2.53 -39.57 51.05
CA PRO A 580 -3.14 -39.46 49.72
C PRO A 580 -3.85 -38.14 49.45
N ASN A 581 -4.16 -37.33 50.46
CA ASN A 581 -4.78 -36.02 50.33
C ASN A 581 -3.76 -34.89 50.15
N ASP A 582 -2.48 -35.12 50.45
CA ASP A 582 -1.37 -34.16 50.39
C ASP A 582 -0.42 -34.47 49.20
N VAL A 583 -0.98 -34.60 48.03
CA VAL A 583 -0.26 -35.03 46.81
C VAL A 583 -0.13 -33.94 45.75
N SER A 584 -0.57 -32.74 46.04
CA SER A 584 -0.56 -31.61 45.05
C SER A 584 0.79 -31.27 44.47
N ASP A 585 1.88 -31.50 45.24
CA ASP A 585 3.26 -31.24 44.83
C ASP A 585 3.80 -32.19 43.74
N PHE A 586 3.11 -33.29 43.50
CA PHE A 586 3.48 -34.28 42.50
C PHE A 586 2.89 -34.04 41.15
N PHE A 587 1.92 -33.08 41.01
CA PHE A 587 1.24 -32.80 39.77
C PHE A 587 1.79 -31.58 39.03
N TYR A 588 1.97 -31.72 37.73
CA TYR A 588 2.33 -30.61 36.86
C TYR A 588 1.23 -29.56 36.83
N LYS A 589 1.65 -28.27 36.91
CA LYS A 589 0.76 -27.11 36.86
C LYS A 589 0.67 -26.55 35.43
N GLY A 590 0.76 -27.45 34.43
CA GLY A 590 0.65 -27.12 33.02
C GLY A 590 -0.80 -27.00 32.52
N ARG A 591 -0.97 -27.05 31.22
CA ARG A 591 -2.27 -27.09 30.56
C ARG A 591 -2.42 -28.40 29.77
N LYS A 592 -3.65 -28.91 29.68
CA LYS A 592 -3.93 -30.05 28.80
C LYS A 592 -3.68 -29.66 27.34
N PRO A 593 -3.15 -30.55 26.50
CA PRO A 593 -2.97 -30.34 25.07
C PRO A 593 -4.26 -29.87 24.40
N GLN A 594 -4.15 -28.90 23.48
CA GLN A 594 -5.27 -28.32 22.75
C GLN A 594 -5.24 -28.64 21.25
N THR A 595 -4.08 -29.05 20.75
CA THR A 595 -3.88 -29.41 19.34
C THR A 595 -3.37 -30.83 19.19
N LYS A 596 -3.56 -31.42 18.00
CA LYS A 596 -3.04 -32.75 17.69
C LYS A 596 -1.53 -32.81 17.74
N GLU A 597 -0.83 -31.70 17.42
CA GLU A 597 0.62 -31.58 17.51
C GLU A 597 1.10 -31.69 18.95
N GLN A 598 0.41 -31.07 19.89
CA GLN A 598 0.74 -31.15 21.32
C GLN A 598 0.48 -32.56 21.90
N ILE A 599 -0.58 -33.26 21.44
CA ILE A 599 -0.82 -34.67 21.81
C ILE A 599 0.31 -35.56 21.26
N ILE A 600 0.72 -35.38 20.01
CA ILE A 600 1.83 -36.13 19.41
C ILE A 600 3.07 -35.98 20.28
N LEU A 601 3.43 -34.74 20.67
CA LEU A 601 4.58 -34.51 21.54
C LEU A 601 4.44 -35.21 22.88
N MET A 602 3.32 -35.07 23.57
CA MET A 602 3.07 -35.71 24.89
C MET A 602 3.22 -37.23 24.82
N ILE A 603 2.73 -37.86 23.74
CA ILE A 603 2.87 -39.31 23.54
C ILE A 603 4.33 -39.67 23.27
N CYS A 604 5.00 -38.99 22.32
CA CYS A 604 6.37 -39.29 21.92
C CYS A 604 7.38 -39.08 23.05
N ASP A 605 7.26 -37.99 23.82
CA ASP A 605 8.07 -37.71 25.00
C ASP A 605 7.95 -38.84 26.04
N THR A 606 6.73 -39.23 26.41
CA THR A 606 6.49 -40.30 27.35
C THR A 606 7.02 -41.65 26.85
N LEU A 607 6.83 -41.94 25.54
CA LEU A 607 7.32 -43.19 24.94
C LEU A 607 8.85 -43.22 24.88
N GLU A 608 9.53 -42.12 24.52
CA GLU A 608 11.01 -42.09 24.49
C GLU A 608 11.58 -42.33 25.88
N ALA A 609 11.12 -41.58 26.87
CA ALA A 609 11.60 -41.69 28.23
C ALA A 609 11.36 -43.09 28.82
N ALA A 610 10.18 -43.65 28.63
CA ALA A 610 9.86 -44.97 29.21
C ALA A 610 10.42 -46.15 28.39
N SER A 611 10.70 -46.00 27.07
CA SER A 611 11.26 -47.07 26.25
C SER A 611 12.64 -47.54 26.72
N ARG A 612 13.42 -46.66 27.35
CA ARG A 612 14.75 -46.96 27.89
C ARG A 612 14.70 -47.98 29.04
N THR A 613 13.58 -48.21 29.67
CA THR A 613 13.40 -49.16 30.79
C THR A 613 12.94 -50.53 30.32
N LEU A 614 12.59 -50.70 29.04
CA LEU A 614 12.15 -51.99 28.50
C LEU A 614 13.31 -52.98 28.42
N LYS A 615 13.07 -54.21 28.90
CA LYS A 615 14.04 -55.32 28.86
C LYS A 615 13.93 -56.14 27.55
N ASP A 616 12.76 -56.10 26.91
CA ASP A 616 12.45 -56.81 25.66
C ASP A 616 12.08 -55.81 24.56
N ASN A 617 12.81 -55.85 23.47
CA ASN A 617 12.62 -54.97 22.30
C ASN A 617 11.82 -55.62 21.15
N SER A 618 10.99 -56.64 21.46
CA SER A 618 10.14 -57.30 20.46
C SER A 618 9.02 -56.39 20.00
N ALA A 619 8.56 -56.57 18.75
CA ALA A 619 7.43 -55.83 18.18
C ALA A 619 6.15 -55.99 18.98
N ALA A 620 5.96 -57.18 19.62
CA ALA A 620 4.83 -57.45 20.48
C ALA A 620 4.88 -56.59 21.75
N THR A 621 6.07 -56.48 22.40
CA THR A 621 6.29 -55.64 23.56
C THR A 621 6.04 -54.16 23.22
N PHE A 622 6.53 -53.66 22.11
CA PHE A 622 6.28 -52.26 21.69
C PHE A 622 4.81 -52.02 21.39
N SER A 623 4.09 -53.01 20.81
CA SER A 623 2.66 -52.86 20.57
C SER A 623 1.88 -52.65 21.87
N VAL A 624 2.09 -53.51 22.88
CA VAL A 624 1.44 -53.39 24.17
C VAL A 624 1.85 -52.11 24.92
N PHE A 625 3.15 -51.75 24.81
CA PHE A 625 3.72 -50.56 25.45
C PHE A 625 3.07 -49.27 24.93
N VAL A 626 3.00 -49.07 23.61
CA VAL A 626 2.34 -47.88 23.02
C VAL A 626 0.88 -47.79 23.37
N GLU A 627 0.13 -48.94 23.32
CA GLU A 627 -1.30 -48.94 23.71
C GLU A 627 -1.49 -48.53 25.16
N ASN A 628 -0.68 -49.07 26.08
CA ASN A 628 -0.78 -48.78 27.52
C ASN A 628 -0.47 -47.29 27.82
N ILE A 629 0.54 -46.69 27.21
CA ILE A 629 0.87 -45.29 27.41
C ILE A 629 -0.27 -44.40 26.93
N VAL A 630 -0.78 -44.65 25.69
CA VAL A 630 -1.89 -43.83 25.15
C VAL A 630 -3.14 -44.02 25.98
N ALA A 631 -3.50 -45.24 26.34
CA ALA A 631 -4.67 -45.51 27.19
C ALA A 631 -4.58 -44.84 28.58
N SER A 632 -3.37 -44.85 29.18
CA SER A 632 -3.13 -44.17 30.46
C SER A 632 -3.37 -42.66 30.35
N LYS A 633 -2.83 -42.00 29.30
CA LYS A 633 -3.03 -40.54 29.08
C LYS A 633 -4.50 -40.22 28.80
N MET A 634 -5.20 -41.07 28.06
CA MET A 634 -6.65 -40.92 27.84
C MET A 634 -7.43 -41.05 29.12
N LYS A 635 -7.13 -42.07 29.94
CA LYS A 635 -7.81 -42.34 31.20
C LYS A 635 -7.74 -41.16 32.18
N ILE A 636 -6.63 -40.48 32.25
CA ILE A 636 -6.47 -39.26 33.06
C ILE A 636 -6.94 -37.98 32.36
N GLY A 637 -7.62 -38.12 31.21
CA GLY A 637 -8.29 -37.03 30.51
C GLY A 637 -7.34 -35.99 29.88
N GLN A 638 -6.08 -36.34 29.56
CA GLN A 638 -5.13 -35.37 28.97
C GLN A 638 -5.52 -34.95 27.55
N PHE A 639 -6.31 -35.75 26.82
CA PHE A 639 -6.69 -35.48 25.43
C PHE A 639 -8.08 -34.80 25.28
N ASP A 640 -8.76 -34.52 26.39
CA ASP A 640 -10.15 -34.01 26.39
C ASP A 640 -10.33 -32.66 25.69
N GLN A 641 -9.30 -31.85 25.66
CA GLN A 641 -9.35 -30.50 25.12
C GLN A 641 -8.79 -30.37 23.68
N ALA A 642 -8.22 -31.46 23.15
CA ALA A 642 -7.57 -31.42 21.85
C ALA A 642 -8.48 -31.94 20.72
N ASP A 643 -8.35 -31.32 19.55
CA ASP A 643 -9.06 -31.70 18.34
C ASP A 643 -8.27 -32.78 17.57
N ILE A 644 -8.29 -34.01 18.07
CA ILE A 644 -7.76 -35.18 17.40
C ILE A 644 -8.84 -36.23 17.21
N SER A 645 -8.93 -36.80 16.01
CA SER A 645 -9.88 -37.90 15.77
C SER A 645 -9.36 -39.23 16.31
N ILE A 646 -10.27 -40.16 16.64
CA ILE A 646 -9.88 -41.52 17.01
C ILE A 646 -9.11 -42.20 15.89
N LYS A 647 -9.44 -41.91 14.63
CA LYS A 647 -8.72 -42.41 13.47
C LYS A 647 -7.29 -41.91 13.45
N ASP A 648 -7.09 -40.60 13.67
CA ASP A 648 -5.73 -40.01 13.70
C ASP A 648 -4.93 -40.60 14.84
N LEU A 649 -5.52 -40.76 16.03
CA LEU A 649 -4.85 -41.33 17.19
C LEU A 649 -4.43 -42.79 16.94
N ASN A 650 -5.27 -43.62 16.30
CA ASN A 650 -4.91 -44.98 15.91
C ASN A 650 -3.76 -44.98 14.88
N THR A 651 -3.79 -44.09 13.90
CA THR A 651 -2.69 -43.95 12.93
C THR A 651 -1.38 -43.55 13.61
N VAL A 652 -1.41 -42.62 14.56
CA VAL A 652 -0.24 -42.25 15.39
C VAL A 652 0.29 -43.45 16.14
N LYS A 653 -0.57 -44.24 16.81
CA LYS A 653 -0.13 -45.46 17.54
C LYS A 653 0.57 -46.45 16.62
N GLU A 654 -0.03 -46.81 15.49
CA GLU A 654 0.57 -47.75 14.55
C GLU A 654 1.90 -47.24 13.99
N THR A 655 2.00 -45.94 13.67
CA THR A 655 3.26 -45.33 13.22
C THR A 655 4.35 -45.43 14.28
N LEU A 656 4.03 -45.14 15.54
CA LEU A 656 5.00 -45.18 16.65
C LEU A 656 5.43 -46.60 16.99
N LYS A 657 4.53 -47.61 16.90
CA LYS A 657 4.87 -49.04 17.04
C LYS A 657 5.91 -49.46 15.99
N ALA A 658 5.65 -49.12 14.71
CA ALA A 658 6.59 -49.39 13.63
C ALA A 658 7.92 -48.67 13.81
N TYR A 659 7.89 -47.40 14.21
CA TYR A 659 9.07 -46.57 14.44
C TYR A 659 9.98 -47.16 15.55
N LEU A 660 9.42 -47.52 16.70
CA LEU A 660 10.16 -48.11 17.81
C LEU A 660 10.76 -49.47 17.41
N SER A 661 10.01 -50.31 16.72
CA SER A 661 10.52 -51.62 16.21
C SER A 661 11.69 -51.45 15.25
N GLN A 662 11.72 -50.39 14.43
CA GLN A 662 12.82 -50.12 13.49
C GLN A 662 14.09 -49.61 14.20
N ILE A 663 13.95 -48.75 15.21
CA ILE A 663 15.11 -48.14 15.92
C ILE A 663 15.80 -49.13 16.86
N TYR A 664 14.98 -49.94 17.56
CA TYR A 664 15.50 -50.89 18.54
C TYR A 664 15.73 -52.30 17.93
N HIS A 665 15.76 -52.41 16.58
CA HIS A 665 16.10 -53.68 15.94
C HIS A 665 17.47 -54.17 16.39
N GLU A 666 17.57 -55.42 16.88
CA GLU A 666 18.85 -56.03 17.30
C GLU A 666 19.89 -55.93 16.19
N ARG A 667 21.02 -55.33 16.48
CA ARG A 667 22.16 -55.36 15.54
C ARG A 667 22.68 -56.78 15.46
N VAL A 668 22.82 -57.31 14.24
CA VAL A 668 23.47 -58.61 14.00
C VAL A 668 24.81 -58.62 14.68
N VAL A 669 25.03 -59.57 15.64
CA VAL A 669 26.32 -59.74 16.29
C VAL A 669 27.34 -60.15 15.26
N TYR A 670 28.32 -59.30 14.97
CA TYR A 670 29.40 -59.65 14.03
C TYR A 670 30.22 -60.78 14.67
N PRO A 671 30.35 -61.92 13.96
CA PRO A 671 31.17 -63.04 14.47
C PRO A 671 32.61 -62.58 14.60
N GLN A 672 33.18 -62.75 15.83
CA GLN A 672 34.60 -62.51 16.03
C GLN A 672 35.39 -63.55 15.32
N ARG A 673 36.40 -63.16 14.56
CA ARG A 673 37.34 -64.04 13.91
C ARG A 673 38.08 -64.81 14.99
N LYS A 674 37.92 -66.15 15.08
CA LYS A 674 38.76 -66.97 15.95
C LYS A 674 40.19 -66.85 15.43
N ASN A 675 41.05 -66.21 16.21
CA ASN A 675 42.48 -66.28 15.96
C ASN A 675 42.93 -67.71 16.32
N ASN A 676 43.31 -68.50 15.26
CA ASN A 676 44.06 -69.76 15.42
C ASN A 676 45.50 -69.45 15.81
#